data_fce44adcb2fcaba16824fae43d1b7349
#
_entry.id   fce44adcb2fcaba16824fae43d1b7349
#
_cell.length_a   1.000
_cell.length_b   1.000
_cell.length_c   1.000
_cell.angle_alpha   90.00
_cell.angle_beta   90.00
_cell.angle_gamma   90.00
#
_symmetry.space_group_name_H-M   'P 1'
#
loop_
_entity.id
_entity.type
_entity.pdbx_description
1 polymer ?
#
loop_
_entity_poly.entity_id
_entity_poly.type
_entity_poly.pdbx_seq_one_letter_code
_entity_poly.pdbx_strand_id
1 'polypeptide(L)'
;MTKCPGYSSTSAGSDAAPPTLVFDRNRLATASSAAETVVDPQIGHSIGGWTFMALFKRDNRPVAVFEQLAFQHGDIAFVGEDGVLRRCSKSLEPTSEGESGLRFHGIDSWYRGHSKEEVLPDHRDILREELLAGGDDPHPDDVAACYPPARHAFFEGHLRPHTFVGTGISADVVPLYYRDVTMVSRVPIGVVAPGSEAAMEAGELWEGLLGGWMPLVCTVYPIADGESWEVITVAASTAANEFKQPVWYRAIRMKDGTALETKYIDSFLPHPHAGENLAERFYAELLDTLEYWDQTLAGGMQVTGWPWLEHRSRHALAREMITRRGDHPKYGIADQAYAGAEHDGFQDVLVSSVLGYLEWGYFDRARRYLDDYFTHFVRSDGTLHYRGPEMGKYGVSLTCLGLYFDYTRDGSLIDKHHEKIDAIAHMLTGRWGEARQRKLDDPAYGMIAGYHEADINFLTPNVYELDYDRPYLSNTGEAWRGLRDLARAYTSMGAGASDNALIARGERLSHAAAKIFEDARRGVERSWIEKGGVTGLPIIAGDKTFYWEHPYRARPESYDENRVWSELYFGGAATEQTVRRIWDIAGERGHTTLGVFNNRKSLVGFLVWEEIAGLLQHDMVPEALLVFYAQAFHAHTRGTWTAIECVDMDRTRGAHSPYCLPAQMTVPIVAKWLLVFEDPVSGIITLGHGLPRECLEASRTIGVTNAPTRWGEVSYELTSRIDAGIISARVALPPRPGATIKLRLRAPVGFRLAAAHGIADNPVALAIEADCVVLPKGMTGTIHLETKWADQRQTRS
;
A
#
# COMPACT_ATOMS: atom_id res chain seq x y z
N MET A 1 4.30 -16.95 -24.44
CA MET A 1 4.37 -15.55 -24.00
C MET A 1 3.01 -14.91 -24.28
N THR A 2 2.11 -15.03 -23.37
CA THR A 2 0.76 -14.45 -23.41
C THR A 2 0.74 -13.31 -22.41
N LYS A 3 0.56 -12.08 -22.90
CA LYS A 3 0.56 -10.87 -22.08
C LYS A 3 -0.67 -10.85 -21.16
N CYS A 4 -0.47 -10.64 -19.88
CA CYS A 4 -1.55 -10.36 -18.94
C CYS A 4 -2.36 -9.12 -19.36
N PRO A 5 -3.70 -9.14 -19.28
CA PRO A 5 -4.55 -8.03 -19.74
C PRO A 5 -4.49 -6.74 -18.89
N GLY A 6 -3.61 -6.61 -17.95
CA GLY A 6 -3.36 -5.37 -17.21
C GLY A 6 -2.17 -4.56 -17.75
N TYR A 7 -1.34 -5.14 -18.59
CA TYR A 7 -0.16 -4.54 -19.19
C TYR A 7 -0.26 -4.61 -20.71
N SER A 8 -1.18 -3.88 -21.31
CA SER A 8 -1.05 -3.61 -22.72
C SER A 8 0.05 -2.58 -22.92
N SER A 9 1.27 -3.06 -23.17
CA SER A 9 2.19 -2.26 -23.95
C SER A 9 1.52 -2.08 -25.32
N THR A 10 0.77 -1.00 -25.50
CA THR A 10 0.48 -0.53 -26.84
C THR A 10 1.83 -0.26 -27.45
N SER A 11 2.22 -1.15 -28.37
CA SER A 11 3.30 -0.86 -29.29
C SER A 11 3.06 0.52 -29.85
N ALA A 12 3.99 1.44 -29.62
CA ALA A 12 4.04 2.72 -30.27
C ALA A 12 4.09 2.49 -31.79
N GLY A 13 3.00 2.76 -32.41
CA GLY A 13 2.81 2.62 -33.87
C GLY A 13 1.57 3.35 -34.30
N SER A 14 1.53 4.62 -34.06
CA SER A 14 0.94 5.71 -34.81
C SER A 14 0.74 6.92 -33.89
N ASP A 15 1.31 8.07 -34.26
CA ASP A 15 0.99 9.40 -33.74
C ASP A 15 -0.44 9.85 -34.13
N ALA A 16 -1.41 8.96 -33.98
CA ALA A 16 -2.82 9.32 -34.14
C ALA A 16 -3.31 9.75 -32.73
N ALA A 17 -3.65 11.01 -32.59
CA ALA A 17 -4.38 11.54 -31.47
C ALA A 17 -5.56 10.62 -31.13
N PRO A 18 -5.87 10.41 -29.83
CA PRO A 18 -7.01 9.58 -29.45
C PRO A 18 -8.28 10.10 -30.13
N PRO A 19 -9.21 9.21 -30.54
CA PRO A 19 -10.41 9.63 -31.25
C PRO A 19 -11.15 10.68 -30.41
N THR A 20 -11.39 11.84 -30.99
CA THR A 20 -12.14 12.92 -30.34
C THR A 20 -13.62 12.58 -30.45
N LEU A 21 -14.30 12.45 -29.30
CA LEU A 21 -15.75 12.37 -29.28
C LEU A 21 -16.28 13.80 -29.52
N VAL A 22 -16.91 14.04 -30.67
CA VAL A 22 -17.54 15.32 -30.99
C VAL A 22 -19.04 15.19 -30.78
N PHE A 23 -19.57 16.04 -29.92
CA PHE A 23 -21.00 16.14 -29.66
C PHE A 23 -21.63 17.23 -30.50
N ASP A 24 -22.50 16.86 -31.46
CA ASP A 24 -23.28 17.81 -32.25
C ASP A 24 -24.79 17.62 -31.92
N ARG A 25 -25.40 18.66 -31.39
CA ARG A 25 -26.83 18.70 -31.04
C ARG A 25 -27.77 18.61 -32.25
N ASN A 26 -27.29 18.90 -33.41
CA ASN A 26 -28.15 19.19 -34.58
C ASN A 26 -27.90 18.31 -35.81
N ARG A 27 -26.97 17.35 -35.76
CA ARG A 27 -26.66 16.51 -36.91
C ARG A 27 -26.38 15.06 -36.60
N LEU A 28 -27.05 14.16 -37.23
CA LEU A 28 -26.62 12.82 -37.50
C LEU A 28 -25.39 12.94 -38.43
N ALA A 29 -24.20 12.92 -37.87
CA ALA A 29 -23.01 12.90 -38.70
C ALA A 29 -22.64 11.46 -39.03
N THR A 30 -22.58 11.14 -40.30
CA THR A 30 -21.94 9.93 -40.76
C THR A 30 -20.43 10.10 -40.53
N ALA A 31 -19.86 9.24 -39.72
CA ALA A 31 -18.42 9.23 -39.46
C ALA A 31 -17.67 9.06 -40.80
N SER A 32 -16.91 10.06 -41.19
CA SER A 32 -16.15 10.06 -42.44
C SER A 32 -14.66 9.76 -42.26
N SER A 33 -14.18 9.58 -41.02
CA SER A 33 -12.79 9.17 -40.77
C SER A 33 -12.69 8.30 -39.50
N ALA A 34 -11.67 7.44 -39.47
CA ALA A 34 -11.39 6.52 -38.34
C ALA A 34 -10.99 7.21 -37.02
N ALA A 35 -10.89 8.53 -36.99
CA ALA A 35 -10.42 9.34 -35.89
C ALA A 35 -11.54 10.02 -35.08
N GLU A 36 -12.77 10.14 -35.64
CA GLU A 36 -13.87 10.84 -34.96
C GLU A 36 -15.10 9.93 -34.83
N THR A 37 -15.54 9.75 -33.60
CA THR A 37 -16.80 9.05 -33.28
C THR A 37 -17.83 10.09 -32.88
N VAL A 38 -18.90 10.23 -33.67
CA VAL A 38 -20.00 11.13 -33.37
C VAL A 38 -21.16 10.34 -32.78
N VAL A 39 -21.70 10.82 -31.68
CA VAL A 39 -22.81 10.16 -30.97
C VAL A 39 -24.01 11.11 -30.88
N ASP A 40 -25.16 10.61 -31.30
CA ASP A 40 -26.43 11.34 -31.17
C ASP A 40 -27.19 10.90 -29.91
N PRO A 41 -27.42 11.80 -28.93
CA PRO A 41 -28.09 11.46 -27.69
C PRO A 41 -29.60 11.18 -27.83
N GLN A 42 -30.20 11.47 -28.99
CA GLN A 42 -31.64 11.26 -29.15
C GLN A 42 -32.01 9.87 -29.70
N ILE A 43 -31.08 9.08 -30.16
CA ILE A 43 -31.37 7.85 -30.91
C ILE A 43 -31.12 6.56 -30.14
N GLY A 44 -30.47 6.61 -28.99
CA GLY A 44 -30.19 5.40 -28.16
C GLY A 44 -29.32 4.34 -28.85
N HIS A 45 -28.60 4.69 -29.91
CA HIS A 45 -27.75 3.78 -30.64
C HIS A 45 -26.30 3.85 -30.19
N SER A 46 -25.65 2.69 -30.06
CA SER A 46 -24.23 2.62 -29.85
C SER A 46 -23.48 2.89 -31.18
N ILE A 47 -22.61 3.87 -31.21
CA ILE A 47 -21.73 4.16 -32.34
C ILE A 47 -20.30 3.91 -31.89
N GLY A 48 -19.55 3.09 -32.64
CA GLY A 48 -18.16 2.79 -32.32
C GLY A 48 -17.95 2.13 -30.95
N GLY A 49 -18.95 1.38 -30.45
CA GLY A 49 -18.91 0.71 -29.16
C GLY A 49 -19.34 1.58 -27.98
N TRP A 50 -19.70 2.85 -28.20
CA TRP A 50 -20.23 3.74 -27.16
C TRP A 50 -21.76 3.76 -27.15
N THR A 51 -22.35 3.71 -25.97
CA THR A 51 -23.80 3.78 -25.74
C THR A 51 -24.11 5.06 -24.97
N PHE A 52 -25.08 5.82 -25.46
CA PHE A 52 -25.58 6.99 -24.73
C PHE A 52 -26.37 6.56 -23.48
N MET A 53 -26.01 7.15 -22.34
CA MET A 53 -26.60 6.78 -21.05
C MET A 53 -27.47 7.88 -20.44
N ALA A 54 -27.00 9.13 -20.48
CA ALA A 54 -27.75 10.24 -19.88
C ALA A 54 -27.30 11.60 -20.42
N LEU A 55 -28.20 12.61 -20.26
CA LEU A 55 -27.91 14.02 -20.48
C LEU A 55 -28.44 14.82 -19.28
N PHE A 56 -27.57 15.51 -18.59
CA PHE A 56 -27.93 16.37 -17.48
C PHE A 56 -27.23 17.74 -17.58
N LYS A 57 -27.60 18.66 -16.69
CA LYS A 57 -26.96 19.98 -16.62
C LYS A 57 -26.15 20.10 -15.34
N ARG A 58 -24.94 20.59 -15.47
CA ARG A 58 -24.08 20.99 -14.37
C ARG A 58 -23.68 22.45 -14.58
N ASP A 59 -23.89 23.31 -13.59
CA ASP A 59 -23.67 24.77 -13.72
C ASP A 59 -24.34 25.36 -14.96
N ASN A 60 -25.57 24.93 -15.25
CA ASN A 60 -26.34 25.27 -16.45
C ASN A 60 -25.74 24.82 -17.79
N ARG A 61 -24.66 24.02 -17.80
CA ARG A 61 -24.02 23.46 -19.00
C ARG A 61 -24.45 22.01 -19.20
N PRO A 62 -24.74 21.59 -20.42
CA PRO A 62 -25.11 20.21 -20.69
C PRO A 62 -23.89 19.28 -20.53
N VAL A 63 -24.11 18.14 -19.88
CA VAL A 63 -23.16 17.04 -19.78
C VAL A 63 -23.80 15.78 -20.34
N ALA A 64 -23.25 15.24 -21.40
CA ALA A 64 -23.67 13.97 -21.99
C ALA A 64 -22.77 12.84 -21.50
N VAL A 65 -23.37 11.71 -21.18
CA VAL A 65 -22.65 10.53 -20.69
C VAL A 65 -22.80 9.38 -21.65
N PHE A 66 -21.67 8.77 -21.95
CA PHE A 66 -21.55 7.60 -22.80
C PHE A 66 -20.76 6.50 -22.08
N GLU A 67 -21.12 5.23 -22.31
CA GLU A 67 -20.39 4.09 -21.79
C GLU A 67 -20.08 3.08 -22.89
N GLN A 68 -18.94 2.43 -22.75
CA GLN A 68 -18.64 1.18 -23.45
C GLN A 68 -19.16 0.02 -22.59
N LEU A 69 -20.21 -0.63 -23.06
CA LEU A 69 -20.79 -1.79 -22.37
C LEU A 69 -20.00 -3.05 -22.77
N ALA A 70 -18.84 -3.21 -22.17
CA ALA A 70 -17.94 -4.31 -22.43
C ALA A 70 -17.71 -5.11 -21.14
N PHE A 71 -17.71 -6.45 -21.25
CA PHE A 71 -17.67 -7.36 -20.09
C PHE A 71 -16.44 -7.16 -19.19
N GLN A 72 -15.25 -6.95 -19.77
CA GLN A 72 -14.00 -6.85 -18.98
C GLN A 72 -13.41 -5.45 -18.96
N HIS A 73 -13.55 -4.75 -20.05
CA HIS A 73 -12.95 -3.43 -20.26
C HIS A 73 -13.97 -2.50 -20.90
N GLY A 74 -13.99 -1.29 -20.42
CA GLY A 74 -14.84 -0.26 -20.97
C GLY A 74 -14.54 1.07 -20.33
N ASP A 75 -14.97 2.14 -21.00
CA ASP A 75 -14.83 3.49 -20.47
C ASP A 75 -16.20 4.11 -20.23
N ILE A 76 -16.27 5.00 -19.27
CA ILE A 76 -17.34 5.98 -19.12
C ILE A 76 -16.77 7.31 -19.60
N ALA A 77 -17.51 8.00 -20.45
CA ALA A 77 -17.12 9.29 -20.97
C ALA A 77 -18.14 10.36 -20.61
N PHE A 78 -17.64 11.46 -20.06
CA PHE A 78 -18.40 12.68 -19.79
C PHE A 78 -17.96 13.76 -20.78
N VAL A 79 -18.91 14.30 -21.53
CA VAL A 79 -18.67 15.34 -22.55
C VAL A 79 -19.47 16.58 -22.20
N GLY A 80 -18.79 17.65 -21.88
CA GLY A 80 -19.40 18.95 -21.62
C GLY A 80 -19.67 19.76 -22.91
N GLU A 81 -20.21 20.96 -22.77
CA GLU A 81 -20.50 21.89 -23.87
C GLU A 81 -19.23 22.34 -24.61
N ASP A 82 -18.10 22.31 -23.92
CA ASP A 82 -16.76 22.58 -24.44
C ASP A 82 -16.21 21.44 -25.34
N GLY A 83 -16.94 20.32 -25.43
CA GLY A 83 -16.52 19.13 -26.17
C GLY A 83 -15.34 18.37 -25.53
N VAL A 84 -14.92 18.77 -24.33
CA VAL A 84 -13.83 18.09 -23.62
C VAL A 84 -14.32 16.76 -23.10
N LEU A 85 -13.63 15.70 -23.52
CA LEU A 85 -13.90 14.32 -23.12
C LEU A 85 -13.13 14.00 -21.84
N ARG A 86 -13.85 13.70 -20.75
CA ARG A 86 -13.31 13.13 -19.53
C ARG A 86 -13.64 11.65 -19.52
N ARG A 87 -12.63 10.80 -19.48
CA ARG A 87 -12.79 9.34 -19.47
C ARG A 87 -12.48 8.77 -18.10
N CYS A 88 -13.25 7.75 -17.72
CA CYS A 88 -12.99 6.91 -16.58
C CYS A 88 -13.07 5.45 -17.01
N SER A 89 -11.95 4.76 -16.96
CA SER A 89 -11.86 3.38 -17.43
C SER A 89 -12.47 2.40 -16.41
N LYS A 90 -13.12 1.36 -16.94
CA LYS A 90 -13.53 0.17 -16.19
C LYS A 90 -12.60 -0.97 -16.58
N SER A 91 -11.97 -1.59 -15.59
CA SER A 91 -11.14 -2.77 -15.80
C SER A 91 -11.49 -3.80 -14.73
N LEU A 92 -11.97 -4.96 -15.15
CA LEU A 92 -12.51 -5.99 -14.27
C LEU A 92 -11.57 -7.18 -14.22
N GLU A 93 -11.36 -7.70 -13.02
CA GLU A 93 -10.58 -8.91 -12.76
C GLU A 93 -11.47 -9.98 -12.13
N PRO A 94 -11.28 -11.27 -12.46
CA PRO A 94 -12.01 -12.34 -11.81
C PRO A 94 -11.61 -12.47 -10.34
N THR A 95 -12.58 -12.61 -9.42
CA THR A 95 -12.33 -12.67 -7.97
C THR A 95 -11.98 -14.08 -7.49
N SER A 96 -12.40 -15.11 -8.22
CA SER A 96 -12.03 -16.50 -7.93
C SER A 96 -12.01 -17.35 -9.18
N GLU A 97 -11.39 -18.52 -9.08
CA GLU A 97 -11.54 -19.62 -10.01
C GLU A 97 -12.64 -20.54 -9.45
N GLY A 98 -13.87 -20.36 -9.95
CA GLY A 98 -15.04 -21.13 -9.51
C GLY A 98 -15.34 -22.33 -10.37
N GLU A 99 -16.33 -23.14 -9.94
CA GLU A 99 -16.88 -24.28 -10.72
C GLU A 99 -17.53 -23.80 -12.03
N SER A 100 -17.97 -22.55 -12.10
CA SER A 100 -18.53 -21.93 -13.31
C SER A 100 -17.51 -21.67 -14.42
N GLY A 101 -16.22 -21.87 -14.17
CA GLY A 101 -15.16 -21.70 -15.16
C GLY A 101 -14.63 -20.26 -15.31
N LEU A 102 -14.88 -19.38 -14.33
CA LEU A 102 -14.14 -18.12 -14.21
C LEU A 102 -12.67 -18.43 -14.00
N ARG A 103 -11.84 -18.14 -14.99
CA ARG A 103 -10.41 -18.41 -14.96
C ARG A 103 -9.62 -17.13 -15.05
N PHE A 104 -8.49 -17.08 -14.36
CA PHE A 104 -7.47 -16.07 -14.60
C PHE A 104 -6.91 -16.30 -16.00
N HIS A 105 -7.01 -15.29 -16.86
CA HIS A 105 -6.45 -15.37 -18.19
C HIS A 105 -4.93 -15.55 -18.12
N GLY A 106 -4.45 -16.62 -18.75
CA GLY A 106 -3.02 -16.87 -18.94
C GLY A 106 -2.33 -17.63 -17.80
N ILE A 107 -3.06 -18.10 -16.79
CA ILE A 107 -2.52 -19.01 -15.76
C ILE A 107 -2.92 -20.42 -16.11
N ASP A 108 -1.97 -21.19 -16.64
CA ASP A 108 -2.19 -22.58 -17.04
C ASP A 108 -2.08 -23.56 -15.86
N SER A 109 -1.34 -23.20 -14.81
CA SER A 109 -1.25 -23.99 -13.57
C SER A 109 -0.86 -23.12 -12.38
N TRP A 110 -1.55 -23.30 -11.25
CA TRP A 110 -1.16 -22.78 -9.95
C TRP A 110 0.06 -23.53 -9.41
N TYR A 111 0.69 -22.95 -8.39
CA TYR A 111 1.78 -23.57 -7.63
C TYR A 111 3.03 -23.87 -8.47
N ARG A 112 3.17 -23.25 -9.66
CA ARG A 112 4.30 -23.41 -10.59
C ARG A 112 4.63 -24.88 -10.89
N GLY A 113 3.61 -25.74 -10.92
CA GLY A 113 3.73 -27.17 -11.22
C GLY A 113 4.00 -28.07 -10.03
N HIS A 114 4.14 -27.53 -8.83
CA HIS A 114 4.16 -28.31 -7.59
C HIS A 114 2.75 -28.75 -7.18
N SER A 115 2.67 -29.75 -6.32
CA SER A 115 1.41 -30.04 -5.63
C SER A 115 1.09 -28.94 -4.62
N LYS A 116 -0.20 -28.76 -4.34
CA LYS A 116 -0.65 -27.78 -3.33
C LYS A 116 0.01 -28.04 -1.98
N GLU A 117 0.13 -29.31 -1.59
CA GLU A 117 0.67 -29.72 -0.30
C GLU A 117 2.14 -29.39 -0.15
N GLU A 118 2.94 -29.42 -1.24
CA GLU A 118 4.37 -29.08 -1.19
C GLU A 118 4.64 -27.61 -0.96
N VAL A 119 3.72 -26.72 -1.37
CA VAL A 119 3.92 -25.27 -1.34
C VAL A 119 3.12 -24.56 -0.24
N LEU A 120 2.36 -25.32 0.55
CA LEU A 120 1.65 -24.75 1.70
C LEU A 120 2.65 -24.32 2.80
N PRO A 121 2.31 -23.27 3.57
CA PRO A 121 3.06 -22.89 4.77
C PRO A 121 3.30 -24.10 5.70
N ASP A 122 4.33 -24.03 6.53
CA ASP A 122 4.92 -25.08 7.37
C ASP A 122 5.88 -26.03 6.59
N HIS A 123 6.02 -25.85 5.29
CA HIS A 123 7.07 -26.48 4.48
C HIS A 123 8.10 -25.43 4.02
N ARG A 124 9.26 -25.91 3.56
CA ARG A 124 10.25 -25.03 2.95
C ARG A 124 9.61 -24.16 1.87
N ASP A 125 9.92 -22.87 1.83
CA ASP A 125 9.35 -21.92 0.87
C ASP A 125 9.98 -22.09 -0.52
N ILE A 126 9.58 -23.17 -1.21
CA ILE A 126 10.14 -23.58 -2.51
C ILE A 126 9.89 -22.51 -3.57
N LEU A 127 8.69 -21.92 -3.59
CA LEU A 127 8.30 -20.92 -4.60
C LEU A 127 9.16 -19.67 -4.48
N ARG A 128 9.49 -19.24 -3.27
CA ARG A 128 10.44 -18.15 -3.02
C ARG A 128 11.79 -18.42 -3.66
N GLU A 129 12.32 -19.62 -3.43
CA GLU A 129 13.62 -20.01 -3.93
C GLU A 129 13.64 -20.06 -5.46
N GLU A 130 12.62 -20.61 -6.09
CA GLU A 130 12.50 -20.66 -7.54
C GLU A 130 12.40 -19.28 -8.19
N LEU A 131 11.60 -18.38 -7.59
CA LEU A 131 11.41 -17.03 -8.10
C LEU A 131 12.68 -16.17 -8.01
N LEU A 132 13.54 -16.45 -7.03
CA LEU A 132 14.81 -15.75 -6.83
C LEU A 132 16.03 -16.45 -7.45
N ALA A 133 15.89 -17.70 -7.91
CA ALA A 133 17.03 -18.51 -8.41
C ALA A 133 17.73 -17.90 -9.63
N GLY A 134 17.05 -17.09 -10.42
CA GLY A 134 17.60 -16.45 -11.63
C GLY A 134 18.56 -15.29 -11.36
N GLY A 135 18.60 -14.78 -10.12
CA GLY A 135 19.37 -13.57 -9.76
C GLY A 135 18.84 -12.28 -10.39
N ASP A 136 17.67 -12.33 -10.98
CA ASP A 136 16.90 -11.18 -11.48
C ASP A 136 15.75 -10.86 -10.53
N ASP A 137 15.03 -9.78 -10.82
CA ASP A 137 13.83 -9.43 -10.07
C ASP A 137 12.71 -10.43 -10.35
N PRO A 138 11.93 -10.82 -9.32
CA PRO A 138 10.73 -11.62 -9.55
C PRO A 138 9.73 -10.83 -10.39
N HIS A 139 9.16 -11.47 -11.43
CA HIS A 139 8.14 -10.83 -12.23
C HIS A 139 6.80 -10.85 -11.48
N PRO A 140 6.04 -9.72 -11.44
CA PRO A 140 4.78 -9.65 -10.70
C PRO A 140 3.76 -10.70 -11.15
N ASP A 141 3.68 -11.03 -12.45
CA ASP A 141 2.76 -12.04 -12.97
C ASP A 141 3.12 -13.46 -12.49
N ASP A 142 4.41 -13.77 -12.38
CA ASP A 142 4.87 -15.05 -11.86
C ASP A 142 4.51 -15.21 -10.38
N VAL A 143 4.67 -14.15 -9.59
CA VAL A 143 4.28 -14.15 -8.18
C VAL A 143 2.75 -14.27 -8.05
N ALA A 144 1.99 -13.53 -8.86
CA ALA A 144 0.53 -13.60 -8.87
C ALA A 144 0.00 -15.00 -9.24
N ALA A 145 0.74 -15.75 -10.07
CA ALA A 145 0.38 -17.09 -10.51
C ALA A 145 0.74 -18.20 -9.50
N CYS A 146 1.43 -17.89 -8.40
CA CYS A 146 1.83 -18.92 -7.43
C CYS A 146 0.65 -19.55 -6.69
N TYR A 147 -0.34 -18.77 -6.35
CA TYR A 147 -1.54 -19.23 -5.63
C TYR A 147 -2.81 -18.68 -6.25
N PRO A 148 -3.91 -19.44 -6.21
CA PRO A 148 -5.22 -18.91 -6.59
C PRO A 148 -5.54 -17.67 -5.71
N PRO A 149 -6.37 -16.75 -6.22
CA PRO A 149 -6.76 -15.58 -5.46
C PRO A 149 -7.45 -15.95 -4.15
N ALA A 150 -7.32 -15.09 -3.15
CA ALA A 150 -8.12 -15.19 -1.95
C ALA A 150 -9.61 -15.07 -2.33
N ARG A 151 -10.43 -16.04 -1.94
CA ARG A 151 -11.87 -15.93 -2.13
C ARG A 151 -12.40 -14.75 -1.31
N HIS A 152 -13.43 -14.09 -1.82
CA HIS A 152 -14.31 -13.28 -1.00
C HIS A 152 -14.97 -14.22 0.01
N ALA A 153 -14.35 -14.37 1.18
CA ALA A 153 -14.81 -15.37 2.10
C ALA A 153 -16.04 -14.86 2.85
N PHE A 154 -17.10 -15.59 2.72
CA PHE A 154 -18.17 -15.55 3.69
C PHE A 154 -17.73 -16.40 4.89
N PHE A 155 -17.39 -15.78 6.00
CA PHE A 155 -17.18 -16.51 7.23
C PHE A 155 -18.45 -17.20 7.67
N GLU A 156 -18.31 -18.38 8.28
CA GLU A 156 -19.41 -19.20 8.79
C GLU A 156 -20.51 -18.33 9.43
N GLY A 157 -21.69 -18.32 8.77
CA GLY A 157 -22.89 -17.64 9.27
C GLY A 157 -22.93 -16.11 9.20
N HIS A 158 -21.83 -15.45 8.85
CA HIS A 158 -21.78 -13.99 8.73
C HIS A 158 -21.18 -13.59 7.38
N LEU A 159 -21.97 -12.92 6.57
CA LEU A 159 -21.50 -12.26 5.36
C LEU A 159 -20.55 -11.13 5.78
N ARG A 160 -19.25 -11.34 5.63
CA ARG A 160 -18.24 -10.31 5.84
C ARG A 160 -17.62 -9.95 4.50
N PRO A 161 -18.18 -8.97 3.79
CA PRO A 161 -17.65 -8.57 2.50
C PRO A 161 -16.31 -7.87 2.67
N HIS A 162 -15.34 -8.29 1.86
CA HIS A 162 -14.06 -7.59 1.75
C HIS A 162 -14.15 -6.33 0.90
N THR A 163 -15.24 -6.17 0.15
CA THR A 163 -15.48 -5.02 -0.71
C THR A 163 -16.49 -4.07 -0.08
N PHE A 164 -16.13 -2.80 -0.01
CA PHE A 164 -16.96 -1.74 0.54
C PHE A 164 -16.75 -0.44 -0.21
N VAL A 165 -17.70 0.46 -0.10
CA VAL A 165 -17.63 1.83 -0.65
C VAL A 165 -17.87 2.84 0.47
N GLY A 166 -17.45 4.07 0.24
CA GLY A 166 -17.59 5.17 1.18
C GLY A 166 -16.89 6.42 0.65
N THR A 167 -16.93 7.45 1.45
CA THR A 167 -16.18 8.70 1.24
C THR A 167 -15.41 9.03 2.52
N GLY A 168 -14.44 9.91 2.44
CA GLY A 168 -13.77 10.43 3.64
C GLY A 168 -14.63 11.43 4.44
N ILE A 169 -15.91 11.60 4.07
CA ILE A 169 -16.87 12.52 4.71
C ILE A 169 -17.65 11.80 5.79
N SER A 170 -18.08 10.57 5.54
CA SER A 170 -18.92 9.78 6.43
C SER A 170 -18.15 8.72 7.18
N ALA A 171 -18.51 8.49 8.44
CA ALA A 171 -18.06 7.32 9.19
C ALA A 171 -18.81 6.02 8.82
N ASP A 172 -19.90 6.13 8.06
CA ASP A 172 -20.70 5.00 7.62
C ASP A 172 -20.08 4.36 6.39
N VAL A 173 -19.37 3.26 6.59
CA VAL A 173 -18.80 2.44 5.52
C VAL A 173 -19.85 1.47 5.02
N VAL A 174 -20.05 1.42 3.72
CA VAL A 174 -21.11 0.58 3.12
C VAL A 174 -20.48 -0.66 2.45
N PRO A 175 -20.56 -1.83 3.12
CA PRO A 175 -20.14 -3.08 2.50
C PRO A 175 -21.08 -3.44 1.36
N LEU A 176 -20.50 -3.98 0.30
CA LEU A 176 -21.26 -4.58 -0.80
C LEU A 176 -21.73 -6.00 -0.41
N TYR A 177 -22.58 -6.59 -1.19
CA TYR A 177 -23.06 -7.99 -1.02
C TYR A 177 -23.91 -8.25 0.23
N TYR A 178 -24.79 -7.32 0.57
CA TYR A 178 -25.69 -7.48 1.71
C TYR A 178 -26.90 -8.34 1.34
N ARG A 179 -27.20 -9.33 2.21
CA ARG A 179 -28.42 -10.15 2.06
C ARG A 179 -29.63 -9.62 2.81
N ASP A 180 -29.39 -8.90 3.91
CA ASP A 180 -30.45 -8.57 4.85
C ASP A 180 -30.96 -7.13 4.68
N VAL A 181 -32.27 -6.96 4.78
CA VAL A 181 -32.98 -5.68 4.65
C VAL A 181 -33.01 -4.84 5.94
N THR A 182 -32.38 -5.30 7.00
CA THR A 182 -32.54 -4.70 8.34
C THR A 182 -31.74 -3.41 8.55
N MET A 183 -30.88 -3.03 7.63
CA MET A 183 -30.07 -1.81 7.74
C MET A 183 -30.51 -0.70 6.79
N VAL A 184 -30.82 0.43 7.35
CA VAL A 184 -31.49 1.60 6.70
C VAL A 184 -30.70 2.21 5.52
N SER A 185 -29.41 1.92 5.36
CA SER A 185 -28.58 2.53 4.32
C SER A 185 -28.10 1.53 3.25
N ARG A 186 -28.62 0.31 3.21
CA ARG A 186 -28.06 -0.77 2.40
C ARG A 186 -29.13 -1.44 1.56
N VAL A 187 -28.84 -1.63 0.29
CA VAL A 187 -29.74 -2.29 -0.65
C VAL A 187 -29.29 -3.74 -0.84
N PRO A 188 -30.17 -4.74 -0.57
CA PRO A 188 -29.82 -6.14 -0.77
C PRO A 188 -29.42 -6.41 -2.22
N ILE A 189 -28.45 -7.30 -2.42
CA ILE A 189 -27.97 -7.63 -3.76
C ILE A 189 -29.08 -8.21 -4.65
N GLY A 190 -30.01 -8.98 -4.09
CA GLY A 190 -31.15 -9.50 -4.84
C GLY A 190 -32.10 -8.42 -5.38
N VAL A 191 -32.02 -7.18 -4.84
CA VAL A 191 -32.75 -6.03 -5.42
C VAL A 191 -31.93 -5.39 -6.52
N VAL A 192 -30.61 -5.21 -6.30
CA VAL A 192 -29.70 -4.59 -7.27
C VAL A 192 -29.48 -5.50 -8.48
N ALA A 193 -29.13 -6.75 -8.24
CA ALA A 193 -28.80 -7.76 -9.25
C ALA A 193 -29.52 -9.08 -8.98
N PRO A 194 -30.81 -9.19 -9.26
CA PRO A 194 -31.58 -10.39 -8.99
C PRO A 194 -31.03 -11.65 -9.65
N GLY A 195 -30.98 -12.74 -8.89
CA GLY A 195 -30.47 -14.04 -9.36
C GLY A 195 -28.94 -14.19 -9.28
N SER A 196 -28.24 -13.18 -8.73
CA SER A 196 -26.77 -13.21 -8.58
C SER A 196 -26.30 -13.84 -7.26
N GLU A 197 -27.21 -14.19 -6.37
CA GLU A 197 -26.90 -14.64 -5.02
C GLU A 197 -25.99 -15.88 -5.00
N ALA A 198 -26.23 -16.83 -5.91
CA ALA A 198 -25.41 -18.05 -6.00
C ALA A 198 -23.97 -17.74 -6.43
N ALA A 199 -23.78 -16.88 -7.43
CA ALA A 199 -22.44 -16.46 -7.89
C ALA A 199 -21.70 -15.68 -6.81
N MET A 200 -22.43 -14.84 -6.09
CA MET A 200 -21.89 -14.09 -4.96
C MET A 200 -21.44 -15.04 -3.83
N GLU A 201 -22.24 -16.05 -3.48
CA GLU A 201 -21.88 -17.05 -2.46
C GLU A 201 -20.67 -17.89 -2.85
N ALA A 202 -20.56 -18.24 -4.12
CA ALA A 202 -19.42 -18.95 -4.66
C ALA A 202 -18.16 -18.05 -4.77
N GLY A 203 -18.32 -16.71 -4.65
CA GLY A 203 -17.25 -15.73 -4.89
C GLY A 203 -16.87 -15.66 -6.37
N GLU A 204 -17.76 -16.00 -7.28
CA GLU A 204 -17.53 -16.07 -8.73
C GLU A 204 -17.98 -14.76 -9.40
N LEU A 205 -17.21 -13.72 -9.18
CA LEU A 205 -17.49 -12.38 -9.64
C LEU A 205 -16.33 -11.82 -10.45
N TRP A 206 -16.64 -10.79 -11.23
CA TRP A 206 -15.62 -9.90 -11.80
C TRP A 206 -15.76 -8.56 -11.12
N GLU A 207 -14.67 -8.04 -10.61
CA GLU A 207 -14.66 -6.75 -9.90
C GLU A 207 -13.56 -5.84 -10.41
N GLY A 208 -13.78 -4.55 -10.28
CA GLY A 208 -12.80 -3.54 -10.58
C GLY A 208 -13.16 -2.19 -10.00
N LEU A 209 -12.22 -1.27 -10.14
CA LEU A 209 -12.34 0.10 -9.67
C LEU A 209 -12.43 1.05 -10.87
N LEU A 210 -13.28 2.04 -10.79
CA LEU A 210 -13.33 3.09 -11.80
C LEU A 210 -12.02 3.90 -11.78
N GLY A 211 -11.47 4.18 -12.96
CA GLY A 211 -10.17 4.82 -13.12
C GLY A 211 -8.98 4.01 -12.58
N GLY A 212 -9.20 2.74 -12.21
CA GLY A 212 -8.20 1.81 -11.70
C GLY A 212 -7.84 2.01 -10.23
N TRP A 213 -8.31 3.07 -9.58
CA TRP A 213 -7.93 3.39 -8.20
C TRP A 213 -9.05 3.98 -7.33
N MET A 214 -10.04 4.65 -7.91
CA MET A 214 -11.09 5.29 -7.13
C MET A 214 -11.96 4.24 -6.43
N PRO A 215 -12.42 4.47 -5.20
CA PRO A 215 -13.23 3.51 -4.45
C PRO A 215 -14.70 3.52 -4.93
N LEU A 216 -14.87 3.50 -6.23
CA LEU A 216 -16.12 3.31 -6.96
C LEU A 216 -16.05 1.95 -7.63
N VAL A 217 -16.91 1.03 -7.23
CA VAL A 217 -16.77 -0.38 -7.57
C VAL A 217 -17.63 -0.75 -8.76
N CYS A 218 -17.01 -1.43 -9.70
CA CYS A 218 -17.67 -2.08 -10.83
C CYS A 218 -17.67 -3.59 -10.57
N THR A 219 -18.84 -4.23 -10.61
CA THR A 219 -18.97 -5.67 -10.40
C THR A 219 -19.78 -6.29 -11.52
N VAL A 220 -19.34 -7.44 -12.04
CA VAL A 220 -20.16 -8.28 -12.91
C VAL A 220 -20.54 -9.56 -12.18
N TYR A 221 -21.82 -9.77 -12.06
CA TYR A 221 -22.41 -10.95 -11.46
C TYR A 221 -22.92 -11.88 -12.55
N PRO A 222 -22.29 -13.03 -12.79
CA PRO A 222 -22.87 -14.07 -13.66
C PRO A 222 -24.22 -14.55 -13.10
N ILE A 223 -25.17 -14.79 -13.99
CA ILE A 223 -26.45 -15.41 -13.68
C ILE A 223 -26.72 -16.55 -14.66
N ALA A 224 -27.87 -17.21 -14.55
CA ALA A 224 -28.22 -18.33 -15.41
C ALA A 224 -28.27 -17.93 -16.91
N ASP A 225 -28.15 -18.92 -17.79
CA ASP A 225 -28.35 -18.79 -19.24
C ASP A 225 -27.41 -17.83 -19.98
N GLY A 226 -26.18 -17.64 -19.46
CA GLY A 226 -25.16 -16.78 -20.05
C GLY A 226 -25.44 -15.28 -19.88
N GLU A 227 -26.36 -14.93 -19.02
CA GLU A 227 -26.62 -13.54 -18.62
C GLU A 227 -25.76 -13.12 -17.47
N SER A 228 -25.61 -11.81 -17.31
CA SER A 228 -24.90 -11.20 -16.18
C SER A 228 -25.49 -9.84 -15.82
N TRP A 229 -25.29 -9.43 -14.57
CA TRP A 229 -25.50 -8.04 -14.16
C TRP A 229 -24.18 -7.33 -14.09
N GLU A 230 -24.02 -6.23 -14.81
CA GLU A 230 -22.95 -5.25 -14.62
C GLU A 230 -23.46 -4.15 -13.69
N VAL A 231 -22.81 -4.01 -12.52
CA VAL A 231 -23.21 -3.05 -11.49
C VAL A 231 -22.09 -2.06 -11.25
N ILE A 232 -22.40 -0.76 -11.30
CA ILE A 232 -21.54 0.31 -10.79
C ILE A 232 -22.13 0.80 -9.48
N THR A 233 -21.30 0.80 -8.44
CA THR A 233 -21.67 1.24 -7.10
C THR A 233 -20.90 2.50 -6.74
N VAL A 234 -21.62 3.56 -6.39
CA VAL A 234 -21.08 4.90 -6.09
C VAL A 234 -21.51 5.32 -4.69
N ALA A 235 -20.55 5.52 -3.81
CA ALA A 235 -20.79 6.23 -2.56
C ALA A 235 -20.86 7.74 -2.87
N ALA A 236 -22.05 8.33 -2.77
CA ALA A 236 -22.26 9.72 -3.15
C ALA A 236 -21.51 10.70 -2.23
N SER A 237 -20.71 11.57 -2.81
CA SER A 237 -19.96 12.58 -2.05
C SER A 237 -20.80 13.79 -1.67
N THR A 238 -21.77 14.18 -2.51
CA THR A 238 -22.56 15.40 -2.34
C THR A 238 -23.62 15.29 -1.24
N ALA A 239 -24.16 14.10 -1.02
CA ALA A 239 -25.20 13.82 -0.03
C ALA A 239 -24.69 13.12 1.23
N ALA A 240 -23.39 12.88 1.32
CA ALA A 240 -22.75 12.30 2.51
C ALA A 240 -22.67 13.31 3.66
N ASN A 241 -22.81 12.81 4.87
CA ASN A 241 -22.55 13.56 6.10
C ASN A 241 -21.87 12.63 7.12
N GLU A 242 -21.49 13.18 8.27
CA GLU A 242 -20.75 12.45 9.30
C GLU A 242 -21.38 11.08 9.66
N PHE A 243 -22.69 10.96 9.61
CA PHE A 243 -23.41 9.77 10.09
C PHE A 243 -23.99 8.89 8.98
N LYS A 244 -24.05 9.37 7.75
CA LYS A 244 -24.73 8.68 6.67
C LYS A 244 -23.98 8.78 5.36
N GLN A 245 -23.78 7.63 4.73
CA GLN A 245 -23.22 7.48 3.40
C GLN A 245 -24.28 6.99 2.42
N PRO A 246 -24.88 7.89 1.62
CA PRO A 246 -25.76 7.47 0.54
C PRO A 246 -24.98 6.73 -0.55
N VAL A 247 -25.60 5.70 -1.11
CA VAL A 247 -25.02 4.87 -2.18
C VAL A 247 -25.99 4.80 -3.35
N TRP A 248 -25.45 4.92 -4.52
CA TRP A 248 -26.16 4.75 -5.78
C TRP A 248 -25.65 3.52 -6.52
N TYR A 249 -26.57 2.85 -7.20
CA TYR A 249 -26.29 1.68 -8.03
C TYR A 249 -26.84 1.91 -9.44
N ARG A 250 -26.03 1.62 -10.45
CA ARG A 250 -26.48 1.42 -11.82
C ARG A 250 -26.27 -0.04 -12.15
N ALA A 251 -27.34 -0.79 -12.42
CA ALA A 251 -27.30 -2.20 -12.76
C ALA A 251 -27.83 -2.42 -14.17
N ILE A 252 -27.04 -3.04 -15.03
CA ILE A 252 -27.42 -3.41 -16.40
C ILE A 252 -27.36 -4.93 -16.52
N ARG A 253 -28.51 -5.54 -16.91
CA ARG A 253 -28.55 -6.97 -17.27
C ARG A 253 -28.09 -7.12 -18.70
N MET A 254 -27.05 -7.92 -18.88
CA MET A 254 -26.39 -8.14 -20.15
C MET A 254 -26.56 -9.57 -20.62
N LYS A 255 -26.68 -9.76 -21.93
CA LYS A 255 -26.57 -11.05 -22.62
C LYS A 255 -25.88 -10.83 -23.97
N ASP A 256 -24.83 -11.60 -24.24
CA ASP A 256 -24.10 -11.54 -25.50
C ASP A 256 -23.74 -10.11 -25.94
N GLY A 257 -23.31 -9.27 -24.99
CA GLY A 257 -22.94 -7.87 -25.22
C GLY A 257 -24.13 -6.91 -25.42
N THR A 258 -25.36 -7.38 -25.26
CA THR A 258 -26.59 -6.56 -25.41
C THR A 258 -27.21 -6.28 -24.04
N ALA A 259 -27.53 -5.03 -23.78
CA ALA A 259 -28.26 -4.61 -22.60
C ALA A 259 -29.74 -5.01 -22.72
N LEU A 260 -30.23 -5.81 -21.77
CA LEU A 260 -31.63 -6.27 -21.71
C LEU A 260 -32.48 -5.40 -20.80
N GLU A 261 -31.89 -4.91 -19.71
CA GLU A 261 -32.54 -4.13 -18.68
C GLU A 261 -31.54 -3.21 -18.00
N THR A 262 -31.95 -2.01 -17.63
CA THR A 262 -31.15 -1.05 -16.87
C THR A 262 -31.93 -0.53 -15.68
N LYS A 263 -31.32 -0.57 -14.50
CA LYS A 263 -31.87 -0.06 -13.25
C LYS A 263 -30.95 0.99 -12.64
N TYR A 264 -31.57 1.98 -12.02
CA TYR A 264 -30.89 2.97 -11.18
C TYR A 264 -31.57 2.94 -9.81
N ILE A 265 -30.77 2.73 -8.76
CA ILE A 265 -31.28 2.51 -7.40
C ILE A 265 -30.45 3.37 -6.45
N ASP A 266 -31.09 4.04 -5.52
CA ASP A 266 -30.45 4.72 -4.39
C ASP A 266 -30.73 3.99 -3.07
N SER A 267 -29.89 4.21 -2.08
CA SER A 267 -30.03 3.63 -0.73
C SER A 267 -30.94 4.43 0.20
N PHE A 268 -31.60 5.44 -0.32
CA PHE A 268 -32.53 6.26 0.49
C PHE A 268 -33.88 5.56 0.67
N LEU A 269 -34.36 5.49 1.90
CA LEU A 269 -35.69 5.00 2.22
C LEU A 269 -36.44 6.04 3.12
N PRO A 270 -37.63 6.48 2.75
CA PRO A 270 -38.30 6.28 1.45
C PRO A 270 -37.51 6.96 0.33
N HIS A 271 -37.61 6.47 -0.90
CA HIS A 271 -36.90 7.03 -2.05
C HIS A 271 -37.34 8.49 -2.34
N PRO A 272 -36.49 9.49 -2.01
CA PRO A 272 -36.89 10.90 -2.16
C PRO A 272 -36.94 11.34 -3.62
N HIS A 273 -36.37 10.54 -4.52
CA HIS A 273 -36.24 10.83 -5.95
C HIS A 273 -37.32 10.16 -6.81
N ALA A 274 -38.41 9.64 -6.18
CA ALA A 274 -39.51 9.03 -6.93
C ALA A 274 -40.12 10.07 -7.89
N GLY A 275 -40.08 9.74 -9.19
CA GLY A 275 -40.57 10.64 -10.26
C GLY A 275 -39.46 11.49 -10.94
N GLU A 276 -38.23 11.47 -10.45
CA GLU A 276 -37.08 12.09 -11.10
C GLU A 276 -36.46 11.19 -12.17
N ASN A 277 -35.64 11.76 -13.06
CA ASN A 277 -34.81 10.96 -13.95
C ASN A 277 -33.62 10.37 -13.18
N LEU A 278 -33.77 9.13 -12.74
CA LEU A 278 -32.75 8.45 -11.91
C LEU A 278 -31.42 8.24 -12.65
N ALA A 279 -31.44 8.12 -13.98
CA ALA A 279 -30.21 8.01 -14.77
C ALA A 279 -29.39 9.31 -14.68
N GLU A 280 -30.05 10.45 -14.88
CA GLU A 280 -29.39 11.77 -14.79
C GLU A 280 -28.82 12.00 -13.40
N ARG A 281 -29.56 11.64 -12.34
CA ARG A 281 -29.11 11.74 -10.96
C ARG A 281 -27.91 10.87 -10.67
N PHE A 282 -27.95 9.61 -11.07
CA PHE A 282 -26.82 8.69 -10.89
C PHE A 282 -25.53 9.22 -11.53
N TYR A 283 -25.60 9.65 -12.80
CA TYR A 283 -24.39 10.11 -13.49
C TYR A 283 -23.90 11.47 -13.00
N ALA A 284 -24.79 12.33 -12.49
CA ALA A 284 -24.37 13.55 -11.81
C ALA A 284 -23.58 13.23 -10.53
N GLU A 285 -24.11 12.36 -9.67
CA GLU A 285 -23.43 11.91 -8.45
C GLU A 285 -22.12 11.16 -8.77
N LEU A 286 -22.10 10.36 -9.83
CA LEU A 286 -20.88 9.70 -10.28
C LEU A 286 -19.80 10.72 -10.63
N LEU A 287 -20.12 11.73 -11.45
CA LEU A 287 -19.17 12.76 -11.85
C LEU A 287 -18.66 13.55 -10.64
N ASP A 288 -19.56 13.97 -9.75
CA ASP A 288 -19.19 14.71 -8.54
C ASP A 288 -18.28 13.90 -7.62
N THR A 289 -18.54 12.58 -7.51
CA THR A 289 -17.70 11.70 -6.68
C THR A 289 -16.34 11.41 -7.34
N LEU A 290 -16.26 11.29 -8.66
CA LEU A 290 -14.98 11.18 -9.37
C LEU A 290 -14.12 12.42 -9.13
N GLU A 291 -14.70 13.61 -9.24
CA GLU A 291 -14.00 14.87 -9.00
C GLU A 291 -13.61 15.05 -7.52
N TYR A 292 -14.47 14.65 -6.61
CA TYR A 292 -14.16 14.63 -5.17
C TYR A 292 -12.88 13.83 -4.89
N TRP A 293 -12.74 12.60 -5.41
CA TRP A 293 -11.56 11.78 -5.19
C TRP A 293 -10.33 12.33 -5.89
N ASP A 294 -10.46 12.84 -7.11
CA ASP A 294 -9.35 13.49 -7.81
C ASP A 294 -8.82 14.70 -7.04
N GLN A 295 -9.70 15.53 -6.50
CA GLN A 295 -9.32 16.70 -5.69
C GLN A 295 -8.74 16.28 -4.34
N THR A 296 -9.32 15.28 -3.69
CA THR A 296 -8.88 14.78 -2.38
C THR A 296 -7.46 14.25 -2.41
N LEU A 297 -7.07 13.60 -3.50
CA LEU A 297 -5.73 13.05 -3.71
C LEU A 297 -4.89 13.85 -4.73
N ALA A 298 -5.27 15.09 -5.00
CA ALA A 298 -4.42 16.02 -5.74
C ALA A 298 -3.23 16.49 -4.87
N GLY A 299 -2.12 16.79 -5.49
CA GLY A 299 -1.00 17.47 -4.84
C GLY A 299 -0.01 16.61 -4.06
N GLY A 300 -0.24 15.30 -3.94
CA GLY A 300 0.75 14.38 -3.39
C GLY A 300 1.82 13.96 -4.40
N MET A 301 2.69 13.03 -3.98
CA MET A 301 3.63 12.39 -4.88
C MET A 301 2.90 11.75 -6.07
N GLN A 302 3.47 11.87 -7.26
CA GLN A 302 2.93 11.28 -8.47
C GLN A 302 3.95 10.33 -9.08
N VAL A 303 3.48 9.25 -9.68
CA VAL A 303 4.28 8.25 -10.36
C VAL A 303 3.77 8.11 -11.79
N THR A 304 4.66 8.19 -12.77
CA THR A 304 4.35 7.97 -14.18
C THR A 304 5.15 6.80 -14.72
N GLY A 305 4.58 6.06 -15.66
CA GLY A 305 5.25 4.89 -16.24
C GLY A 305 5.10 3.58 -15.44
N TRP A 306 4.50 3.63 -14.26
CA TRP A 306 4.18 2.45 -13.44
C TRP A 306 2.76 2.55 -12.86
N PRO A 307 1.72 2.52 -13.70
CA PRO A 307 0.33 2.78 -13.28
C PRO A 307 -0.18 1.78 -12.24
N TRP A 308 0.29 0.53 -12.26
CA TRP A 308 -0.05 -0.47 -11.26
C TRP A 308 0.30 0.00 -9.83
N LEU A 309 1.50 0.54 -9.64
CA LEU A 309 1.95 1.03 -8.34
C LEU A 309 1.21 2.30 -7.92
N GLU A 310 1.05 3.24 -8.84
CA GLU A 310 0.35 4.51 -8.59
C GLU A 310 -1.10 4.27 -8.19
N HIS A 311 -1.84 3.50 -8.99
CA HIS A 311 -3.26 3.24 -8.76
C HIS A 311 -3.51 2.55 -7.42
N ARG A 312 -2.73 1.53 -7.10
CA ARG A 312 -2.88 0.81 -5.82
C ARG A 312 -2.53 1.68 -4.62
N SER A 313 -1.51 2.52 -4.74
CA SER A 313 -1.14 3.44 -3.67
C SER A 313 -2.21 4.50 -3.43
N ARG A 314 -2.73 5.13 -4.50
CA ARG A 314 -3.85 6.08 -4.39
C ARG A 314 -5.10 5.40 -3.83
N HIS A 315 -5.39 4.18 -4.26
CA HIS A 315 -6.51 3.40 -3.73
C HIS A 315 -6.35 3.12 -2.24
N ALA A 316 -5.17 2.73 -1.79
CA ALA A 316 -4.90 2.48 -0.38
C ALA A 316 -5.12 3.72 0.49
N LEU A 317 -4.64 4.87 0.04
CA LEU A 317 -4.85 6.15 0.72
C LEU A 317 -6.35 6.52 0.77
N ALA A 318 -7.09 6.30 -0.32
CA ALA A 318 -8.53 6.52 -0.34
C ALA A 318 -9.28 5.57 0.61
N ARG A 319 -8.90 4.28 0.65
CA ARG A 319 -9.49 3.28 1.55
C ARG A 319 -9.28 3.62 3.02
N GLU A 320 -8.10 4.09 3.37
CA GLU A 320 -7.81 4.55 4.73
C GLU A 320 -8.76 5.68 5.14
N MET A 321 -8.97 6.67 4.28
CA MET A 321 -9.89 7.78 4.55
C MET A 321 -11.34 7.33 4.78
N ILE A 322 -11.79 6.32 4.04
CA ILE A 322 -13.15 5.78 4.14
C ILE A 322 -13.38 5.11 5.50
N THR A 323 -12.39 4.43 6.03
CA THR A 323 -12.55 3.61 7.24
C THR A 323 -12.47 4.40 8.54
N ARG A 324 -12.01 5.65 8.50
CA ARG A 324 -11.87 6.48 9.69
C ARG A 324 -13.19 7.07 10.18
N ARG A 325 -13.21 7.38 11.47
CA ARG A 325 -14.25 8.23 12.07
C ARG A 325 -13.61 9.58 12.45
N GLY A 326 -13.76 10.56 11.56
CA GLY A 326 -13.01 11.80 11.69
C GLY A 326 -11.53 11.55 11.57
N ASP A 327 -10.75 12.01 12.57
CA ASP A 327 -9.31 11.79 12.62
C ASP A 327 -8.90 10.60 13.52
N HIS A 328 -9.87 9.93 14.18
CA HIS A 328 -9.59 8.77 15.05
C HIS A 328 -9.11 7.56 14.25
N PRO A 329 -8.11 6.83 14.75
CA PRO A 329 -7.62 5.62 14.08
C PRO A 329 -8.68 4.52 14.06
N LYS A 330 -8.69 3.72 12.99
CA LYS A 330 -9.60 2.60 12.82
C LYS A 330 -8.88 1.45 12.11
N TYR A 331 -8.87 0.30 12.75
CA TYR A 331 -8.19 -0.88 12.21
C TYR A 331 -8.90 -1.47 10.99
N GLY A 332 -10.21 -1.60 11.10
CA GLY A 332 -11.04 -2.25 10.10
C GLY A 332 -12.33 -1.49 9.81
N ILE A 333 -13.28 -2.18 9.20
CA ILE A 333 -14.62 -1.63 8.91
C ILE A 333 -15.42 -1.53 10.21
N ALA A 334 -16.08 -0.40 10.41
CA ALA A 334 -16.67 0.03 11.67
C ALA A 334 -17.48 -1.01 12.44
N ASP A 335 -18.31 -1.78 11.78
CA ASP A 335 -19.24 -2.74 12.39
C ASP A 335 -18.82 -4.20 12.22
N GLN A 336 -17.63 -4.48 11.67
CA GLN A 336 -17.25 -5.84 11.30
C GLN A 336 -15.84 -6.26 11.74
N ALA A 337 -15.03 -5.38 12.25
CA ALA A 337 -13.68 -5.67 12.70
C ALA A 337 -13.35 -4.86 13.94
N TYR A 338 -12.41 -5.33 14.71
CA TYR A 338 -11.87 -4.81 15.97
C TYR A 338 -12.49 -3.53 16.55
N ALA A 339 -12.68 -3.48 17.86
CA ALA A 339 -13.18 -2.33 18.64
C ALA A 339 -14.55 -1.75 18.20
N GLY A 340 -15.28 -2.40 17.30
CA GLY A 340 -16.63 -2.01 16.90
C GLY A 340 -16.70 -0.70 16.12
N ALA A 341 -17.75 0.10 16.39
CA ALA A 341 -18.11 1.22 15.54
C ALA A 341 -17.28 2.49 15.73
N GLU A 342 -16.54 2.64 16.84
CA GLU A 342 -16.02 3.95 17.21
C GLU A 342 -14.61 4.22 16.69
N HIS A 343 -13.62 3.54 17.25
CA HIS A 343 -12.22 3.75 16.90
C HIS A 343 -11.36 2.60 17.43
N ASP A 344 -10.10 2.56 17.03
CA ASP A 344 -9.11 1.65 17.53
C ASP A 344 -7.81 2.41 17.82
N GLY A 345 -7.49 2.58 19.10
CA GLY A 345 -6.27 3.26 19.56
C GLY A 345 -4.99 2.47 19.38
N PHE A 346 -5.03 1.40 18.61
CA PHE A 346 -3.91 0.54 18.27
C PHE A 346 -2.77 1.32 17.60
N GLN A 347 -1.55 1.22 18.12
CA GLN A 347 -0.42 2.04 17.66
C GLN A 347 -0.06 1.81 16.19
N ASP A 348 -0.16 0.58 15.72
CA ASP A 348 0.16 0.27 14.32
C ASP A 348 -0.80 0.93 13.33
N VAL A 349 -2.05 1.14 13.72
CA VAL A 349 -3.01 1.87 12.88
C VAL A 349 -2.60 3.33 12.73
N LEU A 350 -2.18 3.97 13.82
CA LEU A 350 -1.65 5.33 13.74
C LEU A 350 -0.41 5.38 12.85
N VAL A 351 0.56 4.51 13.16
CA VAL A 351 1.87 4.54 12.51
C VAL A 351 1.76 4.31 11.01
N SER A 352 1.04 3.27 10.58
CA SER A 352 0.89 2.96 9.15
C SER A 352 0.14 4.05 8.40
N SER A 353 -0.94 4.61 8.97
CA SER A 353 -1.65 5.74 8.38
C SER A 353 -0.76 6.97 8.23
N VAL A 354 -0.10 7.37 9.32
CA VAL A 354 0.75 8.58 9.33
C VAL A 354 1.92 8.43 8.36
N LEU A 355 2.62 7.27 8.38
CA LEU A 355 3.72 7.02 7.44
C LEU A 355 3.24 7.07 5.99
N GLY A 356 2.16 6.39 5.65
CA GLY A 356 1.63 6.40 4.29
C GLY A 356 1.33 7.81 3.78
N TYR A 357 0.72 8.66 4.60
CA TYR A 357 0.43 10.03 4.20
C TYR A 357 1.67 10.92 4.16
N LEU A 358 2.62 10.76 5.10
CA LEU A 358 3.89 11.49 5.07
C LEU A 358 4.70 11.12 3.82
N GLU A 359 4.83 9.85 3.54
CA GLU A 359 5.61 9.36 2.39
C GLU A 359 5.01 9.79 1.04
N TRP A 360 3.70 10.09 0.99
CA TRP A 360 3.03 10.59 -0.21
C TRP A 360 2.78 12.10 -0.22
N GLY A 361 3.25 12.85 0.79
CA GLY A 361 3.17 14.31 0.82
C GLY A 361 1.84 14.90 1.28
N TYR A 362 0.95 14.10 1.89
CA TYR A 362 -0.32 14.58 2.46
C TYR A 362 -0.14 15.03 3.92
N PHE A 363 0.72 16.02 4.11
CA PHE A 363 1.20 16.46 5.44
C PHE A 363 0.09 16.95 6.37
N ASP A 364 -0.91 17.67 5.85
CA ASP A 364 -2.03 18.18 6.65
C ASP A 364 -2.84 17.04 7.27
N ARG A 365 -3.01 15.94 6.54
CA ARG A 365 -3.70 14.76 7.05
C ARG A 365 -2.88 14.05 8.12
N ALA A 366 -1.62 13.80 7.85
CA ALA A 366 -0.70 13.23 8.85
C ALA A 366 -0.63 14.08 10.13
N ARG A 367 -0.64 15.41 9.98
CA ARG A 367 -0.68 16.36 11.10
C ARG A 367 -1.91 16.18 11.97
N ARG A 368 -3.09 16.13 11.36
CA ARG A 368 -4.35 15.94 12.09
C ARG A 368 -4.40 14.62 12.83
N TYR A 369 -3.93 13.54 12.20
CA TYR A 369 -3.91 12.21 12.81
C TYR A 369 -2.93 12.13 13.99
N LEU A 370 -1.75 12.73 13.88
CA LEU A 370 -0.82 12.84 14.99
C LEU A 370 -1.40 13.68 16.13
N ASP A 371 -2.01 14.82 15.79
CA ASP A 371 -2.63 15.71 16.79
C ASP A 371 -3.77 15.03 17.54
N ASP A 372 -4.65 14.36 16.84
CA ASP A 372 -5.76 13.61 17.39
C ASP A 372 -5.26 12.48 18.33
N TYR A 373 -4.29 11.70 17.87
CA TYR A 373 -3.78 10.58 18.66
C TYR A 373 -3.10 11.04 19.95
N PHE A 374 -2.23 12.03 19.87
CA PHE A 374 -1.59 12.57 21.07
C PHE A 374 -2.58 13.29 21.98
N THR A 375 -3.66 13.86 21.45
CA THR A 375 -4.71 14.48 22.25
C THR A 375 -5.51 13.44 23.01
N HIS A 376 -6.00 12.39 22.35
CA HIS A 376 -7.04 11.50 22.85
C HIS A 376 -6.53 10.15 23.38
N PHE A 377 -5.40 9.62 22.88
CA PHE A 377 -4.92 8.28 23.19
C PHE A 377 -3.68 8.25 24.07
N VAL A 378 -2.85 9.28 24.06
CA VAL A 378 -1.66 9.36 24.91
C VAL A 378 -1.98 10.12 26.20
N ARG A 379 -1.69 9.52 27.35
CA ARG A 379 -1.83 10.16 28.68
C ARG A 379 -0.67 11.13 28.96
N SER A 380 -0.81 11.94 30.01
CA SER A 380 0.23 12.88 30.44
C SER A 380 1.55 12.21 30.84
N ASP A 381 1.49 10.97 31.29
CA ASP A 381 2.66 10.15 31.63
C ASP A 381 3.29 9.44 30.41
N GLY A 382 2.78 9.69 29.21
CA GLY A 382 3.22 9.10 27.95
C GLY A 382 2.61 7.73 27.66
N THR A 383 1.86 7.13 28.58
CA THR A 383 1.24 5.82 28.34
C THR A 383 -0.02 5.93 27.51
N LEU A 384 -0.40 4.84 26.83
CA LEU A 384 -1.66 4.77 26.08
C LEU A 384 -2.81 4.39 27.03
N HIS A 385 -3.98 4.91 26.77
CA HIS A 385 -5.15 4.60 27.60
C HIS A 385 -6.11 3.60 26.96
N TYR A 386 -5.85 3.16 25.74
CA TYR A 386 -6.77 2.29 25.00
C TYR A 386 -6.34 0.82 25.02
N ARG A 387 -5.17 0.49 24.46
CA ARG A 387 -4.59 -0.85 24.49
C ARG A 387 -3.32 -0.85 25.34
N GLY A 388 -2.80 -2.04 25.66
CA GLY A 388 -1.52 -2.18 26.32
C GLY A 388 -0.40 -1.53 25.49
N PRO A 389 0.70 -1.12 26.13
CA PRO A 389 1.80 -0.47 25.44
C PRO A 389 2.63 -1.48 24.65
N GLU A 390 2.71 -1.32 23.37
CA GLU A 390 3.73 -1.95 22.54
C GLU A 390 4.99 -1.10 22.62
N MET A 391 6.01 -1.62 23.29
CA MET A 391 7.14 -0.79 23.71
C MET A 391 7.93 -0.19 22.54
N GLY A 392 8.14 -0.96 21.50
CA GLY A 392 8.79 -0.47 20.28
C GLY A 392 7.98 0.64 19.60
N LYS A 393 6.68 0.49 19.50
CA LYS A 393 5.79 1.42 18.82
C LYS A 393 5.72 2.82 19.44
N TYR A 394 6.06 2.96 20.73
CA TYR A 394 6.33 4.29 21.29
C TYR A 394 7.48 4.99 20.58
N GLY A 395 8.54 4.25 20.27
CA GLY A 395 9.65 4.77 19.45
C GLY A 395 9.20 5.13 18.04
N VAL A 396 8.41 4.27 17.39
CA VAL A 396 7.91 4.53 16.03
C VAL A 396 6.97 5.73 15.99
N SER A 397 6.16 5.96 17.03
CA SER A 397 5.33 7.17 17.15
C SER A 397 6.19 8.45 17.21
N LEU A 398 7.33 8.41 17.89
CA LEU A 398 8.31 9.51 17.85
C LEU A 398 8.98 9.66 16.50
N THR A 399 9.22 8.54 15.77
CA THR A 399 9.70 8.59 14.38
C THR A 399 8.70 9.31 13.48
N CYS A 400 7.40 9.04 13.61
CA CYS A 400 6.36 9.73 12.85
C CYS A 400 6.35 11.24 13.10
N LEU A 401 6.46 11.67 14.36
CA LEU A 401 6.58 13.09 14.71
C LEU A 401 7.85 13.72 14.14
N GLY A 402 8.98 13.04 14.29
CA GLY A 402 10.27 13.51 13.76
C GLY A 402 10.26 13.62 12.23
N LEU A 403 9.65 12.65 11.54
CA LEU A 403 9.51 12.66 10.07
C LEU A 403 8.56 13.78 9.61
N TYR A 404 7.42 13.98 10.30
CA TYR A 404 6.53 15.10 10.05
C TYR A 404 7.29 16.42 10.11
N PHE A 405 8.04 16.64 11.21
CA PHE A 405 8.88 17.85 11.35
C PHE A 405 9.94 17.97 10.24
N ASP A 406 10.62 16.88 9.91
CA ASP A 406 11.67 16.89 8.88
C ASP A 406 11.11 17.24 7.49
N TYR A 407 9.91 16.77 7.15
CA TYR A 407 9.29 17.03 5.85
C TYR A 407 8.67 18.44 5.77
N THR A 408 8.08 18.92 6.88
CA THR A 408 7.31 20.18 6.88
C THR A 408 8.04 21.38 7.50
N ARG A 409 8.99 21.13 8.39
CA ARG A 409 9.60 22.10 9.30
C ARG A 409 8.62 22.73 10.30
N ASP A 410 7.44 22.13 10.46
CA ASP A 410 6.43 22.56 11.43
C ASP A 410 6.64 21.86 12.78
N GLY A 411 7.12 22.61 13.79
CA GLY A 411 7.32 22.13 15.15
C GLY A 411 6.08 22.22 16.05
N SER A 412 4.97 22.74 15.54
CA SER A 412 3.79 23.06 16.36
C SER A 412 3.20 21.86 17.10
N LEU A 413 3.24 20.66 16.51
CA LEU A 413 2.78 19.42 17.18
C LEU A 413 3.69 19.03 18.34
N ILE A 414 5.01 19.17 18.13
CA ILE A 414 5.99 18.87 19.17
C ILE A 414 5.82 19.84 20.33
N ASP A 415 5.64 21.12 20.03
CA ASP A 415 5.39 22.15 21.06
C ASP A 415 4.08 21.90 21.81
N LYS A 416 3.01 21.60 21.08
CA LYS A 416 1.68 21.33 21.67
C LYS A 416 1.68 20.13 22.62
N HIS A 417 2.34 19.06 22.24
CA HIS A 417 2.32 17.78 22.96
C HIS A 417 3.62 17.47 23.71
N HIS A 418 4.47 18.50 23.95
CA HIS A 418 5.83 18.32 24.48
C HIS A 418 5.88 17.51 25.79
N GLU A 419 4.93 17.70 26.74
CA GLU A 419 4.90 16.95 27.99
C GLU A 419 4.74 15.44 27.77
N LYS A 420 3.81 15.04 26.88
CA LYS A 420 3.56 13.64 26.54
C LYS A 420 4.71 13.01 25.75
N ILE A 421 5.26 13.76 24.79
CA ILE A 421 6.42 13.35 24.01
C ILE A 421 7.64 13.12 24.92
N ASP A 422 7.84 14.00 25.86
CA ASP A 422 8.92 13.90 26.83
C ASP A 422 8.75 12.74 27.79
N ALA A 423 7.52 12.50 28.22
CA ALA A 423 7.20 11.33 29.05
C ALA A 423 7.50 10.03 28.31
N ILE A 424 7.16 9.91 27.01
CA ILE A 424 7.54 8.76 26.17
C ILE A 424 9.07 8.63 26.09
N ALA A 425 9.77 9.71 25.74
CA ALA A 425 11.23 9.68 25.64
C ALA A 425 11.90 9.29 26.98
N HIS A 426 11.34 9.77 28.08
CA HIS A 426 11.81 9.46 29.45
C HIS A 426 11.56 7.99 29.81
N MET A 427 10.39 7.46 29.47
CA MET A 427 10.06 6.05 29.66
C MET A 427 11.03 5.15 28.90
N LEU A 428 11.27 5.41 27.62
CA LEU A 428 12.17 4.60 26.80
C LEU A 428 13.62 4.67 27.29
N THR A 429 14.12 5.86 27.62
CA THR A 429 15.49 6.05 28.16
C THR A 429 15.64 5.49 29.56
N GLY A 430 14.59 5.55 30.38
CA GLY A 430 14.54 4.96 31.74
C GLY A 430 14.66 3.43 31.69
N ARG A 431 13.81 2.77 30.87
CA ARG A 431 13.85 1.32 30.68
C ARG A 431 15.19 0.85 30.09
N TRP A 432 15.75 1.63 29.14
CA TRP A 432 17.11 1.37 28.66
C TRP A 432 18.15 1.47 29.81
N GLY A 433 18.05 2.49 30.66
CA GLY A 433 18.91 2.66 31.83
C GLY A 433 18.80 1.50 32.83
N GLU A 434 17.58 1.00 33.07
CA GLU A 434 17.33 -0.20 33.89
C GLU A 434 17.99 -1.44 33.26
N ALA A 435 17.82 -1.66 31.96
CA ALA A 435 18.43 -2.78 31.25
C ALA A 435 19.97 -2.77 31.30
N ARG A 436 20.60 -1.62 31.47
CA ARG A 436 22.05 -1.46 31.61
C ARG A 436 22.56 -1.76 33.05
N GLN A 437 21.68 -2.05 33.99
CA GLN A 437 22.08 -2.57 35.30
C GLN A 437 22.49 -4.05 35.25
N ARG A 438 22.18 -4.74 34.15
CA ARG A 438 22.65 -6.09 33.87
C ARG A 438 24.15 -6.11 33.64
N LYS A 439 24.75 -7.29 33.66
CA LYS A 439 26.17 -7.44 33.30
C LYS A 439 26.37 -7.18 31.80
N LEU A 440 27.52 -6.61 31.45
CA LEU A 440 27.84 -6.27 30.08
C LEU A 440 27.86 -7.50 29.12
N ASP A 441 28.15 -8.69 29.65
CA ASP A 441 28.14 -9.94 28.87
C ASP A 441 26.76 -10.59 28.71
N ASP A 442 25.74 -10.10 29.45
CA ASP A 442 24.36 -10.50 29.27
C ASP A 442 23.84 -10.01 27.90
N PRO A 443 23.29 -10.89 27.04
CA PRO A 443 22.67 -10.45 25.77
C PRO A 443 21.59 -9.41 25.96
N ALA A 444 20.86 -9.42 27.08
CA ALA A 444 19.82 -8.45 27.40
C ALA A 444 20.35 -7.13 27.99
N TYR A 445 21.68 -6.93 28.09
CA TYR A 445 22.25 -5.67 28.55
C TYR A 445 21.88 -4.53 27.59
N GLY A 446 21.19 -3.52 28.10
CA GLY A 446 20.73 -2.37 27.34
C GLY A 446 19.56 -2.66 26.38
N MET A 447 18.98 -3.86 26.44
CA MET A 447 17.79 -4.20 25.66
C MET A 447 16.53 -3.81 26.43
N ILE A 448 15.72 -2.95 25.82
CA ILE A 448 14.50 -2.40 26.42
C ILE A 448 13.47 -3.53 26.57
N ALA A 449 13.05 -3.78 27.80
CA ALA A 449 11.98 -4.71 28.10
C ALA A 449 10.60 -4.04 27.99
N GLY A 450 9.60 -4.80 27.62
CA GLY A 450 8.21 -4.38 27.51
C GLY A 450 7.45 -5.23 26.51
N TYR A 451 6.16 -5.01 26.42
CA TYR A 451 5.29 -5.72 25.48
C TYR A 451 5.73 -5.48 24.03
N HIS A 452 5.65 -6.52 23.22
CA HIS A 452 5.84 -6.43 21.77
C HIS A 452 4.49 -6.42 21.02
N GLU A 453 3.40 -6.87 21.67
CA GLU A 453 2.07 -6.99 21.09
C GLU A 453 1.00 -6.60 22.12
N ALA A 454 0.11 -5.69 21.74
CA ALA A 454 -0.92 -5.18 22.65
C ALA A 454 -2.12 -6.12 22.81
N ASP A 455 -2.42 -6.91 21.78
CA ASP A 455 -3.60 -7.81 21.76
C ASP A 455 -3.53 -8.90 22.83
N ILE A 456 -2.34 -9.30 23.21
CA ILE A 456 -2.13 -10.30 24.26
C ILE A 456 -2.83 -9.91 25.57
N ASN A 457 -2.82 -8.63 25.93
CA ASN A 457 -3.49 -8.14 27.13
C ASN A 457 -5.02 -8.07 27.00
N PHE A 458 -5.51 -7.92 25.77
CA PHE A 458 -6.92 -7.72 25.51
C PHE A 458 -7.69 -9.04 25.35
N LEU A 459 -7.10 -10.00 24.64
CA LEU A 459 -7.77 -11.24 24.28
C LEU A 459 -7.80 -12.27 25.40
N THR A 460 -6.79 -12.25 26.31
CA THR A 460 -6.67 -13.30 27.33
C THR A 460 -5.92 -12.85 28.59
N PRO A 461 -6.50 -11.96 29.41
CA PRO A 461 -5.82 -11.44 30.60
C PRO A 461 -5.41 -12.52 31.63
N ASN A 462 -5.93 -13.75 31.52
CA ASN A 462 -5.71 -14.85 32.47
C ASN A 462 -5.10 -16.12 31.84
N VAL A 463 -4.85 -16.16 30.56
CA VAL A 463 -4.36 -17.39 29.87
C VAL A 463 -2.84 -17.41 29.77
N TYR A 464 -2.22 -16.26 29.83
CA TYR A 464 -0.79 -16.14 29.76
C TYR A 464 -0.23 -15.77 31.14
N GLU A 465 0.16 -16.77 31.90
CA GLU A 465 1.09 -16.58 33.03
C GLU A 465 2.48 -16.13 32.55
N LEU A 466 2.54 -15.37 31.51
CA LEU A 466 3.75 -15.03 30.81
C LEU A 466 4.16 -13.63 31.20
N ASP A 467 5.41 -13.52 31.58
CA ASP A 467 6.05 -12.24 31.87
C ASP A 467 6.34 -11.54 30.52
N TYR A 468 5.39 -10.69 30.09
CA TYR A 468 5.52 -9.92 28.86
C TYR A 468 6.51 -8.77 28.98
N ASP A 469 6.93 -8.40 30.17
CA ASP A 469 7.95 -7.38 30.38
C ASP A 469 9.35 -7.97 30.11
N ARG A 470 9.55 -8.48 28.91
CA ARG A 470 10.77 -9.15 28.44
C ARG A 470 11.50 -8.29 27.40
N PRO A 471 12.83 -8.44 27.27
CA PRO A 471 13.62 -7.70 26.28
C PRO A 471 13.47 -8.31 24.87
N TYR A 472 12.33 -8.05 24.22
CA TYR A 472 12.14 -8.44 22.83
C TYR A 472 13.14 -7.73 21.93
N LEU A 473 13.64 -8.44 20.91
CA LEU A 473 14.74 -7.96 20.07
C LEU A 473 14.40 -6.71 19.27
N SER A 474 13.14 -6.50 18.93
CA SER A 474 12.65 -5.35 18.17
C SER A 474 12.63 -4.05 18.95
N ASN A 475 12.14 -4.08 20.21
CA ASN A 475 11.83 -2.89 21.01
C ASN A 475 12.95 -1.83 21.04
N THR A 476 14.19 -2.28 21.19
CA THR A 476 15.33 -1.36 21.36
C THR A 476 15.71 -0.66 20.07
N GLY A 477 15.59 -1.35 18.92
CA GLY A 477 15.83 -0.77 17.61
C GLY A 477 14.82 0.31 17.24
N GLU A 478 13.55 0.03 17.48
CA GLU A 478 12.47 1.01 17.23
C GLU A 478 12.56 2.22 18.18
N ALA A 479 12.86 1.99 19.47
CA ALA A 479 13.10 3.06 20.43
C ALA A 479 14.27 3.96 20.03
N TRP A 480 15.39 3.36 19.58
CA TRP A 480 16.52 4.12 19.04
C TRP A 480 16.09 5.03 17.91
N ARG A 481 15.36 4.50 16.93
CA ARG A 481 14.93 5.24 15.75
C ARG A 481 14.11 6.46 16.16
N GLY A 482 13.13 6.30 17.03
CA GLY A 482 12.28 7.39 17.51
C GLY A 482 13.03 8.45 18.30
N LEU A 483 13.87 8.03 19.23
CA LEU A 483 14.67 8.97 20.05
C LEU A 483 15.66 9.76 19.20
N ARG A 484 16.28 9.13 18.20
CA ARG A 484 17.15 9.80 17.23
C ARG A 484 16.40 10.86 16.43
N ASP A 485 15.22 10.51 15.89
CA ASP A 485 14.43 11.39 15.04
C ASP A 485 13.88 12.58 15.85
N LEU A 486 13.42 12.33 17.07
CA LEU A 486 13.03 13.39 18.01
C LEU A 486 14.21 14.30 18.39
N ALA A 487 15.39 13.72 18.64
CA ALA A 487 16.60 14.48 18.97
C ALA A 487 16.97 15.45 17.85
N ARG A 488 16.87 14.99 16.59
CA ARG A 488 17.11 15.83 15.41
C ARG A 488 16.10 16.98 15.32
N ALA A 489 14.81 16.67 15.55
CA ALA A 489 13.75 17.68 15.57
C ALA A 489 14.03 18.75 16.62
N TYR A 490 14.31 18.37 17.86
CA TYR A 490 14.65 19.30 18.95
C TYR A 490 15.86 20.17 18.62
N THR A 491 16.94 19.58 18.12
CA THR A 491 18.15 20.32 17.76
C THR A 491 17.86 21.35 16.66
N SER A 492 17.07 20.93 15.64
CA SER A 492 16.72 21.79 14.51
C SER A 492 15.76 22.94 14.92
N MET A 493 14.75 22.64 15.74
CA MET A 493 13.81 23.63 16.27
C MET A 493 14.56 24.65 17.15
N GLY A 494 15.40 24.14 18.08
CA GLY A 494 16.18 24.98 18.97
C GLY A 494 17.16 25.90 18.20
N ALA A 495 17.80 25.40 17.17
CA ALA A 495 18.67 26.21 16.31
C ALA A 495 17.87 27.33 15.57
N GLY A 496 16.68 27.00 15.08
CA GLY A 496 15.78 27.95 14.42
C GLY A 496 15.26 29.06 15.35
N ALA A 497 14.97 28.71 16.60
CA ALA A 497 14.46 29.61 17.63
C ALA A 497 15.57 30.25 18.49
N SER A 498 16.83 29.87 18.32
CA SER A 498 17.96 30.25 19.21
C SER A 498 17.73 29.79 20.66
N ASP A 499 17.06 28.65 20.83
CA ASP A 499 16.76 28.04 22.14
C ASP A 499 17.85 27.03 22.51
N ASN A 500 18.81 27.47 23.32
CA ASN A 500 19.90 26.60 23.77
C ASN A 500 19.45 25.44 24.69
N ALA A 501 18.34 25.58 25.40
CA ALA A 501 17.83 24.53 26.25
C ALA A 501 17.26 23.37 25.40
N LEU A 502 16.55 23.71 24.32
CA LEU A 502 16.02 22.73 23.38
C LEU A 502 17.16 22.06 22.57
N ILE A 503 18.18 22.82 22.15
CA ILE A 503 19.39 22.25 21.53
C ILE A 503 20.05 21.24 22.46
N ALA A 504 20.34 21.63 23.69
CA ALA A 504 20.99 20.76 24.67
C ALA A 504 20.16 19.50 24.99
N ARG A 505 18.85 19.61 24.89
CA ARG A 505 17.93 18.47 25.03
C ARG A 505 18.07 17.52 23.85
N GLY A 506 18.05 18.03 22.62
CA GLY A 506 18.29 17.24 21.40
C GLY A 506 19.64 16.53 21.44
N GLU A 507 20.70 17.21 21.88
CA GLU A 507 22.04 16.62 22.01
C GLU A 507 22.09 15.48 23.04
N ARG A 508 21.43 15.64 24.18
CA ARG A 508 21.33 14.55 25.18
C ARG A 508 20.61 13.33 24.65
N LEU A 509 19.48 13.54 23.95
CA LEU A 509 18.74 12.42 23.32
C LEU A 509 19.56 11.77 22.19
N SER A 510 20.25 12.55 21.39
CA SER A 510 21.13 12.04 20.33
C SER A 510 22.24 11.15 20.90
N HIS A 511 22.86 11.58 22.01
CA HIS A 511 23.89 10.79 22.69
C HIS A 511 23.31 9.48 23.28
N ALA A 512 22.11 9.54 23.87
CA ALA A 512 21.43 8.34 24.37
C ALA A 512 21.07 7.40 23.21
N ALA A 513 20.48 7.93 22.13
CA ALA A 513 20.11 7.16 20.96
C ALA A 513 21.31 6.43 20.32
N ALA A 514 22.47 7.10 20.22
CA ALA A 514 23.69 6.45 19.70
C ALA A 514 24.10 5.22 20.52
N LYS A 515 24.01 5.32 21.87
CA LYS A 515 24.32 4.18 22.75
C LYS A 515 23.24 3.09 22.70
N ILE A 516 21.97 3.47 22.60
CA ILE A 516 20.86 2.54 22.43
C ILE A 516 21.05 1.71 21.16
N PHE A 517 21.48 2.35 20.07
CA PHE A 517 21.80 1.67 18.80
C PHE A 517 22.90 0.61 18.95
N GLU A 518 23.98 0.98 19.62
CA GLU A 518 25.08 0.04 19.90
C GLU A 518 24.62 -1.14 20.79
N ASP A 519 23.79 -0.85 21.78
CA ASP A 519 23.25 -1.86 22.68
C ASP A 519 22.27 -2.80 21.95
N ALA A 520 21.37 -2.25 21.12
CA ALA A 520 20.47 -3.02 20.28
C ALA A 520 21.22 -3.99 19.36
N ARG A 521 22.20 -3.47 18.60
CA ARG A 521 23.03 -4.29 17.70
C ARG A 521 23.76 -5.40 18.46
N ARG A 522 24.40 -5.06 19.56
CA ARG A 522 25.10 -6.02 20.39
C ARG A 522 24.16 -7.08 21.00
N GLY A 523 23.00 -6.67 21.50
CA GLY A 523 22.00 -7.57 22.05
C GLY A 523 21.52 -8.59 21.05
N VAL A 524 21.21 -8.15 19.83
CA VAL A 524 20.81 -9.03 18.73
C VAL A 524 21.93 -10.01 18.36
N GLU A 525 23.15 -9.51 18.14
CA GLU A 525 24.29 -10.37 17.77
C GLU A 525 24.65 -11.40 18.85
N ARG A 526 24.49 -11.09 20.13
CA ARG A 526 24.74 -11.99 21.23
C ARG A 526 23.60 -12.95 21.55
N SER A 527 22.44 -12.73 20.98
CA SER A 527 21.27 -13.57 21.21
C SER A 527 21.23 -14.81 20.33
N TRP A 528 22.07 -14.89 19.29
CA TRP A 528 22.17 -16.09 18.49
C TRP A 528 22.52 -17.31 19.33
N ILE A 529 21.76 -18.39 19.16
CA ILE A 529 21.96 -19.66 19.86
C ILE A 529 22.24 -20.80 18.89
N GLU A 530 23.00 -21.78 19.34
CA GLU A 530 23.20 -23.05 18.67
C GLU A 530 22.69 -24.18 19.53
N LYS A 531 21.81 -25.02 19.01
CA LYS A 531 21.21 -26.15 19.73
C LYS A 531 20.93 -27.28 18.78
N GLY A 532 21.47 -28.47 19.08
CA GLY A 532 21.25 -29.64 18.23
C GLY A 532 21.80 -29.51 16.81
N GLY A 533 22.86 -28.74 16.60
CA GLY A 533 23.43 -28.48 15.27
C GLY A 533 22.66 -27.44 14.44
N VAL A 534 21.64 -26.80 15.03
CA VAL A 534 20.88 -25.72 14.42
C VAL A 534 21.24 -24.39 15.03
N THR A 535 21.52 -23.42 14.22
CA THR A 535 21.69 -22.02 14.66
C THR A 535 20.40 -21.24 14.41
N GLY A 536 19.98 -20.44 15.36
CA GLY A 536 18.77 -19.60 15.24
C GLY A 536 18.81 -18.41 16.17
N LEU A 537 17.92 -17.45 15.94
CA LEU A 537 17.74 -16.28 16.76
C LEU A 537 16.44 -16.42 17.54
N PRO A 538 16.43 -16.36 18.89
CA PRO A 538 15.20 -16.25 19.65
C PRO A 538 14.57 -14.86 19.46
N ILE A 539 13.31 -14.70 19.84
CA ILE A 539 12.63 -13.38 19.79
C ILE A 539 12.93 -12.50 21.03
N ILE A 540 13.45 -13.10 22.09
CA ILE A 540 13.79 -12.43 23.36
C ILE A 540 15.30 -12.50 23.56
N ALA A 541 15.92 -11.38 23.88
CA ALA A 541 17.37 -11.31 24.12
C ALA A 541 17.79 -12.22 25.28
N GLY A 542 18.76 -13.10 24.98
CA GLY A 542 19.32 -14.05 25.95
C GLY A 542 18.49 -15.29 26.23
N ASP A 543 17.35 -15.48 25.57
CA ASP A 543 16.61 -16.72 25.62
C ASP A 543 17.45 -17.88 25.06
N LYS A 544 17.19 -19.11 25.55
CA LYS A 544 17.87 -20.35 25.12
C LYS A 544 16.96 -21.26 24.30
N THR A 545 15.78 -20.75 23.98
CA THR A 545 14.75 -21.46 23.24
C THR A 545 14.61 -20.80 21.87
N PHE A 546 14.67 -21.59 20.82
CA PHE A 546 14.32 -21.08 19.50
C PHE A 546 12.86 -20.61 19.50
N TYR A 547 12.56 -19.55 18.76
CA TYR A 547 11.19 -19.05 18.68
C TYR A 547 10.20 -20.11 18.18
N TRP A 548 10.60 -21.02 17.28
CA TRP A 548 9.73 -22.12 16.82
C TRP A 548 9.51 -23.24 17.85
N GLU A 549 10.28 -23.28 18.94
CA GLU A 549 10.08 -24.14 20.09
C GLU A 549 9.31 -23.46 21.22
N HIS A 550 9.04 -22.15 21.09
CA HIS A 550 8.44 -21.38 22.15
C HIS A 550 7.00 -21.83 22.40
N PRO A 551 6.53 -21.92 23.64
CA PRO A 551 5.16 -22.32 23.98
C PRO A 551 4.08 -21.50 23.28
N TYR A 552 4.37 -20.26 22.95
CA TYR A 552 3.46 -19.38 22.19
C TYR A 552 3.15 -19.94 20.82
N ARG A 553 4.12 -20.50 20.13
CA ARG A 553 3.93 -21.08 18.80
C ARG A 553 3.02 -22.32 18.81
N ALA A 554 2.91 -23.00 19.93
CA ALA A 554 1.99 -24.13 20.07
C ALA A 554 0.52 -23.72 20.03
N ARG A 555 0.23 -22.40 20.03
CA ARG A 555 -1.14 -21.87 20.01
C ARG A 555 -1.53 -21.41 18.60
N PRO A 556 -2.80 -21.63 18.18
CA PRO A 556 -3.27 -21.23 16.86
C PRO A 556 -3.18 -19.73 16.55
N GLU A 557 -3.19 -18.91 17.59
CA GLU A 557 -3.27 -17.44 17.46
C GLU A 557 -1.91 -16.73 17.63
N SER A 558 -0.78 -17.45 17.75
CA SER A 558 0.49 -16.79 17.98
C SER A 558 1.20 -16.43 16.66
N TYR A 559 1.47 -15.16 16.47
CA TYR A 559 2.26 -14.58 15.38
C TYR A 559 3.43 -13.72 15.90
N ASP A 560 3.86 -14.00 17.13
CA ASP A 560 4.85 -13.21 17.86
C ASP A 560 6.21 -13.14 17.12
N GLU A 561 6.65 -14.26 16.53
CA GLU A 561 7.91 -14.28 15.80
C GLU A 561 7.89 -13.41 14.56
N ASN A 562 6.81 -13.45 13.78
CA ASN A 562 6.68 -12.65 12.57
C ASN A 562 6.77 -11.18 12.90
N ARG A 563 6.05 -10.78 13.94
CA ARG A 563 6.01 -9.41 14.38
C ARG A 563 7.37 -8.93 14.88
N VAL A 564 8.00 -9.66 15.80
CA VAL A 564 9.30 -9.28 16.34
C VAL A 564 10.37 -9.19 15.24
N TRP A 565 10.31 -10.04 14.24
CA TRP A 565 11.29 -9.99 13.13
C TRP A 565 11.01 -8.85 12.16
N SER A 566 9.75 -8.61 11.80
CA SER A 566 9.39 -7.45 10.97
C SER A 566 9.82 -6.14 11.65
N GLU A 567 9.49 -5.99 12.93
CA GLU A 567 9.87 -4.83 13.73
C GLU A 567 11.40 -4.71 13.90
N LEU A 568 12.11 -5.83 14.07
CA LEU A 568 13.56 -5.84 14.13
C LEU A 568 14.18 -5.32 12.82
N TYR A 569 13.60 -5.72 11.68
CA TYR A 569 14.03 -5.23 10.37
C TYR A 569 13.79 -3.74 10.25
N PHE A 570 12.60 -3.27 10.58
CA PHE A 570 12.27 -1.84 10.55
C PHE A 570 13.10 -1.01 11.52
N GLY A 571 13.39 -1.53 12.70
CA GLY A 571 14.21 -0.87 13.71
C GLY A 571 15.62 -0.48 13.23
N GLY A 572 16.12 -1.14 12.20
CA GLY A 572 17.34 -0.75 11.47
C GLY A 572 18.65 -1.01 12.20
N ALA A 573 18.61 -1.61 13.41
CA ALA A 573 19.81 -1.94 14.16
C ALA A 573 20.41 -3.31 13.78
N ALA A 574 19.66 -4.19 13.17
CA ALA A 574 20.14 -5.48 12.68
C ALA A 574 21.19 -5.31 11.58
N THR A 575 22.21 -6.18 11.57
CA THR A 575 23.22 -6.18 10.51
C THR A 575 22.68 -6.89 9.25
N GLU A 576 23.28 -6.63 8.09
CA GLU A 576 22.96 -7.36 6.86
C GLU A 576 23.03 -8.88 7.07
N GLN A 577 24.08 -9.36 7.72
CA GLN A 577 24.25 -10.78 8.01
C GLN A 577 23.09 -11.34 8.86
N THR A 578 22.64 -10.58 9.86
CA THR A 578 21.51 -10.97 10.70
C THR A 578 20.22 -11.06 9.88
N VAL A 579 19.92 -10.03 9.09
CA VAL A 579 18.72 -9.98 8.24
C VAL A 579 18.71 -11.16 7.25
N ARG A 580 19.81 -11.40 6.53
CA ARG A 580 19.93 -12.54 5.61
C ARG A 580 19.74 -13.87 6.30
N ARG A 581 20.39 -14.08 7.46
CA ARG A 581 20.24 -15.34 8.21
C ARG A 581 18.83 -15.60 8.72
N ILE A 582 18.15 -14.58 9.22
CA ILE A 582 16.72 -14.71 9.62
C ILE A 582 15.89 -15.09 8.40
N TRP A 583 16.09 -14.39 7.27
CA TRP A 583 15.42 -14.66 6.01
C TRP A 583 15.60 -16.10 5.56
N ASP A 584 16.85 -16.57 5.53
CA ASP A 584 17.19 -17.93 5.09
C ASP A 584 16.56 -18.99 6.00
N ILE A 585 16.74 -18.87 7.31
CA ILE A 585 16.18 -19.80 8.31
C ILE A 585 14.66 -19.84 8.23
N ALA A 586 14.01 -18.67 8.08
CA ALA A 586 12.57 -18.60 7.98
C ALA A 586 12.04 -19.36 6.77
N GLY A 587 12.67 -19.19 5.61
CA GLY A 587 12.28 -19.89 4.40
C GLY A 587 12.54 -21.39 4.43
N GLU A 588 13.70 -21.80 4.93
CA GLU A 588 14.04 -23.23 5.10
C GLU A 588 13.09 -23.97 6.02
N ARG A 589 12.49 -23.25 6.99
CA ARG A 589 11.60 -23.81 8.00
C ARG A 589 10.11 -23.64 7.69
N GLY A 590 9.77 -23.05 6.55
CA GLY A 590 8.38 -22.80 6.19
C GLY A 590 7.71 -21.67 7.00
N HIS A 591 8.51 -20.75 7.52
CA HIS A 591 8.00 -19.57 8.25
C HIS A 591 7.84 -18.35 7.36
N THR A 592 8.04 -18.53 6.06
CA THR A 592 7.65 -17.57 5.03
C THR A 592 6.75 -18.24 3.99
N THR A 593 6.00 -17.42 3.28
CA THR A 593 5.23 -17.78 2.10
C THR A 593 5.53 -16.74 1.03
N LEU A 594 6.20 -17.14 -0.03
CA LEU A 594 6.73 -16.21 -1.03
C LEU A 594 7.59 -15.09 -0.39
N GLY A 595 8.34 -15.47 0.63
CA GLY A 595 9.18 -14.55 1.38
C GLY A 595 8.49 -13.81 2.52
N VAL A 596 7.18 -13.59 2.48
CA VAL A 596 6.42 -12.93 3.55
C VAL A 596 6.41 -13.80 4.80
N PHE A 597 6.77 -13.24 5.95
CA PHE A 597 6.63 -13.96 7.22
C PHE A 597 5.19 -14.42 7.42
N ASN A 598 5.01 -15.69 7.68
CA ASN A 598 3.69 -16.29 7.78
C ASN A 598 3.32 -16.63 9.23
N ASN A 599 2.02 -16.76 9.47
CA ASN A 599 1.48 -17.37 10.66
C ASN A 599 0.97 -18.77 10.32
N ARG A 600 1.84 -19.78 10.50
CA ARG A 600 1.54 -21.18 10.16
C ARG A 600 1.02 -21.32 8.71
N LYS A 601 -0.29 -21.49 8.56
CA LYS A 601 -0.95 -21.72 7.26
C LYS A 601 -1.35 -20.42 6.53
N SER A 602 -1.21 -19.27 7.19
CA SER A 602 -1.69 -18.02 6.66
C SER A 602 -0.54 -17.10 6.27
N LEU A 603 -0.63 -16.52 5.08
CA LEU A 603 0.17 -15.36 4.72
C LEU A 603 -0.34 -14.18 5.54
N VAL A 604 0.56 -13.52 6.26
CA VAL A 604 0.24 -12.35 7.08
C VAL A 604 0.42 -11.10 6.24
N GLY A 605 -0.67 -10.40 5.95
CA GLY A 605 -0.62 -9.10 5.25
C GLY A 605 -0.25 -7.92 6.14
N PHE A 606 -0.37 -8.11 7.44
CA PHE A 606 -0.16 -7.12 8.48
C PHE A 606 1.33 -6.78 8.65
N LEU A 607 1.67 -5.48 8.70
CA LEU A 607 3.03 -4.96 8.93
C LEU A 607 4.14 -5.45 7.97
N VAL A 608 3.81 -5.89 6.79
CA VAL A 608 4.79 -6.34 5.78
C VAL A 608 5.75 -5.22 5.35
N TRP A 609 5.32 -3.96 5.45
CA TRP A 609 6.17 -2.81 5.18
C TRP A 609 7.41 -2.74 6.10
N GLU A 610 7.32 -3.26 7.33
CA GLU A 610 8.45 -3.32 8.27
C GLU A 610 9.51 -4.32 7.80
N GLU A 611 9.07 -5.49 7.33
CA GLU A 611 9.93 -6.50 6.74
C GLU A 611 10.67 -5.94 5.51
N ILE A 612 9.92 -5.32 4.60
CA ILE A 612 10.47 -4.73 3.37
C ILE A 612 11.48 -3.61 3.68
N ALA A 613 11.24 -2.82 4.73
CA ALA A 613 12.18 -1.77 5.14
C ALA A 613 13.58 -2.32 5.42
N GLY A 614 13.66 -3.43 6.16
CA GLY A 614 14.94 -4.07 6.47
C GLY A 614 15.61 -4.69 5.25
N LEU A 615 14.83 -5.31 4.36
CA LEU A 615 15.36 -5.85 3.10
C LEU A 615 15.93 -4.74 2.21
N LEU A 616 15.23 -3.63 2.06
CA LEU A 616 15.71 -2.46 1.29
C LEU A 616 16.92 -1.81 1.94
N GLN A 617 16.97 -1.70 3.26
CA GLN A 617 18.13 -1.14 3.98
C GLN A 617 19.43 -1.91 3.68
N HIS A 618 19.34 -3.21 3.48
CA HIS A 618 20.46 -4.11 3.21
C HIS A 618 20.60 -4.52 1.74
N ASP A 619 20.01 -3.75 0.84
CA ASP A 619 20.10 -3.94 -0.62
C ASP A 619 19.63 -5.32 -1.12
N MET A 620 18.68 -5.92 -0.38
CA MET A 620 18.01 -7.17 -0.76
C MET A 620 16.76 -6.83 -1.60
N VAL A 621 16.97 -6.18 -2.74
CA VAL A 621 15.86 -5.64 -3.55
C VAL A 621 15.02 -6.73 -4.22
N PRO A 622 15.57 -7.80 -4.81
CA PRO A 622 14.74 -8.87 -5.36
C PRO A 622 13.85 -9.51 -4.30
N GLU A 623 14.36 -9.72 -3.08
CA GLU A 623 13.62 -10.25 -1.95
C GLU A 623 12.50 -9.27 -1.51
N ALA A 624 12.83 -7.98 -1.43
CA ALA A 624 11.85 -6.94 -1.10
C ALA A 624 10.72 -6.85 -2.14
N LEU A 625 11.02 -6.95 -3.43
CA LEU A 625 10.04 -7.00 -4.52
C LEU A 625 9.16 -8.25 -4.44
N LEU A 626 9.76 -9.41 -4.15
CA LEU A 626 9.01 -10.65 -3.96
C LEU A 626 7.98 -10.52 -2.83
N VAL A 627 8.42 -10.06 -1.66
CA VAL A 627 7.57 -9.85 -0.49
C VAL A 627 6.45 -8.85 -0.80
N PHE A 628 6.78 -7.75 -1.47
CA PHE A 628 5.82 -6.74 -1.88
C PHE A 628 4.76 -7.27 -2.83
N TYR A 629 5.17 -8.00 -3.88
CA TYR A 629 4.23 -8.60 -4.83
C TYR A 629 3.40 -9.70 -4.18
N ALA A 630 4.01 -10.53 -3.33
CA ALA A 630 3.29 -11.58 -2.61
C ALA A 630 2.17 -11.00 -1.74
N GLN A 631 2.46 -9.98 -0.95
CA GLN A 631 1.47 -9.28 -0.14
C GLN A 631 0.38 -8.64 -1.04
N ALA A 632 0.78 -7.91 -2.08
CA ALA A 632 -0.13 -7.19 -2.95
C ALA A 632 -1.06 -8.10 -3.79
N PHE A 633 -0.63 -9.33 -4.11
CA PHE A 633 -1.44 -10.26 -4.90
C PHE A 633 -2.18 -11.29 -4.07
N HIS A 634 -1.67 -11.66 -2.91
CA HIS A 634 -2.22 -12.78 -2.13
C HIS A 634 -2.87 -12.38 -0.81
N ALA A 635 -2.55 -11.17 -0.29
CA ALA A 635 -3.22 -10.61 0.88
C ALA A 635 -4.21 -9.47 0.52
N HIS A 636 -4.56 -9.33 -0.75
CA HIS A 636 -5.59 -8.39 -1.20
C HIS A 636 -6.66 -9.10 -2.04
N THR A 637 -7.88 -8.57 -2.02
CA THR A 637 -8.92 -8.99 -2.96
C THR A 637 -8.54 -8.61 -4.38
N ARG A 638 -8.95 -9.41 -5.35
CA ARG A 638 -8.70 -9.09 -6.75
C ARG A 638 -9.68 -8.04 -7.25
N GLY A 639 -9.18 -7.15 -8.11
CA GLY A 639 -9.96 -6.09 -8.74
C GLY A 639 -10.26 -4.89 -7.84
N THR A 640 -10.60 -5.11 -6.58
CA THR A 640 -10.93 -4.06 -5.61
C THR A 640 -9.83 -3.77 -4.60
N TRP A 641 -8.77 -4.55 -4.59
CA TRP A 641 -7.53 -4.35 -3.83
C TRP A 641 -7.72 -3.98 -2.36
N THR A 642 -8.69 -4.61 -1.72
CA THR A 642 -8.94 -4.49 -0.29
C THR A 642 -7.98 -5.40 0.45
N ALA A 643 -7.17 -4.87 1.33
CA ALA A 643 -6.19 -5.63 2.09
C ALA A 643 -6.83 -6.46 3.20
N ILE A 644 -6.30 -7.65 3.40
CA ILE A 644 -6.73 -8.65 4.37
C ILE A 644 -5.61 -8.86 5.36
N GLU A 645 -5.91 -9.06 6.63
CA GLU A 645 -4.91 -9.28 7.67
C GLU A 645 -4.14 -10.58 7.48
N CYS A 646 -4.85 -11.69 7.48
CA CYS A 646 -4.28 -13.03 7.29
C CYS A 646 -5.09 -13.80 6.26
N VAL A 647 -4.42 -14.45 5.33
CA VAL A 647 -5.05 -15.23 4.27
C VAL A 647 -4.58 -16.67 4.33
N ASP A 648 -5.50 -17.60 4.56
CA ASP A 648 -5.19 -19.04 4.52
C ASP A 648 -4.77 -19.46 3.11
N MET A 649 -3.56 -19.94 2.97
CA MET A 649 -2.99 -20.27 1.67
C MET A 649 -3.56 -21.56 1.07
N ASP A 650 -4.18 -22.42 1.88
CA ASP A 650 -4.90 -23.58 1.40
C ASP A 650 -6.27 -23.26 0.77
N ARG A 651 -6.73 -22.01 0.93
CA ARG A 651 -8.01 -21.48 0.42
C ARG A 651 -9.25 -22.24 0.94
N THR A 652 -9.12 -23.04 2.00
CA THR A 652 -10.25 -23.80 2.58
C THR A 652 -11.02 -22.96 3.58
N ARG A 653 -10.36 -22.01 4.23
CA ARG A 653 -10.98 -21.07 5.16
C ARG A 653 -11.03 -19.70 4.54
N GLY A 654 -11.91 -18.90 5.06
CA GLY A 654 -11.93 -17.50 4.73
C GLY A 654 -10.74 -16.76 5.34
N ALA A 655 -10.50 -15.59 4.79
CA ALA A 655 -9.52 -14.69 5.32
C ALA A 655 -9.93 -14.16 6.70
N HIS A 656 -8.97 -14.01 7.60
CA HIS A 656 -9.19 -13.38 8.89
C HIS A 656 -9.13 -11.87 8.75
N SER A 657 -10.06 -11.18 9.37
CA SER A 657 -10.34 -9.74 9.23
C SER A 657 -10.57 -9.29 7.77
N PRO A 658 -11.80 -8.92 7.44
CA PRO A 658 -12.21 -8.59 6.07
C PRO A 658 -11.55 -7.33 5.51
N TYR A 659 -10.97 -6.52 6.36
CA TYR A 659 -10.14 -5.37 6.04
C TYR A 659 -9.11 -5.13 7.16
N CYS A 660 -7.89 -4.87 6.76
CA CYS A 660 -6.78 -4.55 7.66
C CYS A 660 -6.08 -3.27 7.18
N LEU A 661 -6.25 -2.19 7.90
CA LEU A 661 -5.69 -0.89 7.52
C LEU A 661 -4.16 -0.91 7.46
N PRO A 662 -3.41 -1.45 8.44
CA PRO A 662 -1.96 -1.54 8.31
C PRO A 662 -1.49 -2.33 7.09
N ALA A 663 -2.18 -3.41 6.73
CA ALA A 663 -1.89 -4.17 5.51
C ALA A 663 -2.16 -3.32 4.24
N GLN A 664 -3.24 -2.54 4.23
CA GLN A 664 -3.57 -1.66 3.11
C GLN A 664 -2.50 -0.59 2.90
N MET A 665 -2.00 0.00 3.98
CA MET A 665 -1.01 1.08 3.94
C MET A 665 0.41 0.59 3.59
N THR A 666 0.66 -0.71 3.60
CA THR A 666 1.91 -1.29 3.08
C THR A 666 2.20 -0.82 1.65
N VAL A 667 1.18 -0.75 0.80
CA VAL A 667 1.37 -0.41 -0.62
C VAL A 667 1.93 1.01 -0.82
N PRO A 668 1.33 2.10 -0.32
CA PRO A 668 1.89 3.43 -0.51
C PRO A 668 3.22 3.63 0.20
N ILE A 669 3.43 3.05 1.38
CA ILE A 669 4.68 3.16 2.12
C ILE A 669 5.82 2.54 1.31
N VAL A 670 5.66 1.29 0.88
CA VAL A 670 6.68 0.57 0.12
C VAL A 670 6.88 1.19 -1.26
N ALA A 671 5.82 1.62 -1.92
CA ALA A 671 5.92 2.30 -3.21
C ALA A 671 6.89 3.49 -3.17
N LYS A 672 6.77 4.34 -2.16
CA LYS A 672 7.69 5.46 -2.01
C LYS A 672 9.13 4.98 -1.74
N TRP A 673 9.33 3.97 -0.91
CA TRP A 673 10.66 3.46 -0.61
C TRP A 673 11.34 2.76 -1.80
N LEU A 674 10.60 2.08 -2.65
CA LEU A 674 11.13 1.55 -3.91
C LEU A 674 11.60 2.68 -4.84
N LEU A 675 10.87 3.78 -4.86
CA LEU A 675 11.17 4.92 -5.72
C LEU A 675 12.16 5.91 -5.11
N VAL A 676 12.02 6.21 -3.82
CA VAL A 676 12.89 7.14 -3.07
C VAL A 676 13.09 6.58 -1.66
N PHE A 677 14.26 6.03 -1.41
CA PHE A 677 14.61 5.44 -0.12
C PHE A 677 15.55 6.35 0.66
N GLU A 678 15.21 6.60 1.91
CA GLU A 678 16.05 7.30 2.85
C GLU A 678 16.59 6.31 3.88
N ASP A 679 17.84 5.88 3.71
CA ASP A 679 18.46 4.91 4.61
C ASP A 679 18.44 5.40 6.07
N PRO A 680 17.82 4.66 6.99
CA PRO A 680 17.62 5.12 8.36
C PRO A 680 18.91 5.23 9.17
N VAL A 681 19.99 4.57 8.77
CA VAL A 681 21.26 4.55 9.49
C VAL A 681 22.25 5.53 8.88
N SER A 682 22.49 5.44 7.57
CA SER A 682 23.46 6.30 6.87
C SER A 682 22.90 7.67 6.51
N GLY A 683 21.56 7.81 6.41
CA GLY A 683 20.91 9.02 5.93
C GLY A 683 21.08 9.28 4.43
N ILE A 684 21.62 8.34 3.68
CA ILE A 684 21.75 8.43 2.22
C ILE A 684 20.34 8.35 1.60
N ILE A 685 20.09 9.21 0.62
CA ILE A 685 18.87 9.18 -0.18
C ILE A 685 19.21 8.50 -1.50
N THR A 686 18.49 7.41 -1.82
CA THR A 686 18.67 6.72 -3.09
C THR A 686 17.39 6.82 -3.92
N LEU A 687 17.46 7.52 -5.04
CA LEU A 687 16.38 7.61 -6.03
C LEU A 687 16.39 6.34 -6.89
N GLY A 688 15.24 5.73 -7.13
CA GLY A 688 15.11 4.48 -7.86
C GLY A 688 15.68 3.26 -7.12
N HIS A 689 15.73 3.29 -5.78
CA HIS A 689 16.44 2.28 -4.98
C HIS A 689 15.98 0.85 -5.24
N GLY A 690 14.67 0.62 -5.22
CA GLY A 690 14.04 -0.68 -5.47
C GLY A 690 13.25 -0.72 -6.78
N LEU A 691 13.51 0.20 -7.72
CA LEU A 691 12.81 0.23 -8.99
C LEU A 691 13.04 -1.10 -9.75
N PRO A 692 11.98 -1.85 -10.13
CA PRO A 692 12.14 -3.08 -10.88
C PRO A 692 12.91 -2.87 -12.17
N ARG A 693 13.76 -3.84 -12.53
CA ARG A 693 14.59 -3.77 -13.75
C ARG A 693 13.77 -3.64 -15.03
N GLU A 694 12.57 -4.21 -15.05
CA GLU A 694 11.63 -4.08 -16.19
C GLU A 694 11.25 -2.62 -16.48
N CYS A 695 11.26 -1.73 -15.48
CA CYS A 695 10.99 -0.31 -15.65
C CYS A 695 12.08 0.41 -16.47
N LEU A 696 13.25 -0.18 -16.60
CA LEU A 696 14.36 0.34 -17.39
C LEU A 696 14.67 -0.49 -18.65
N GLU A 697 13.73 -1.31 -19.11
CA GLU A 697 13.78 -1.89 -20.45
C GLU A 697 13.74 -0.81 -21.54
N ALA A 698 14.13 -1.19 -22.76
CA ALA A 698 14.16 -0.28 -23.89
C ALA A 698 12.80 0.42 -24.14
N SER A 699 12.86 1.70 -24.44
CA SER A 699 11.69 2.56 -24.69
C SER A 699 10.75 2.77 -23.48
N ARG A 700 11.20 2.46 -22.27
CA ARG A 700 10.45 2.77 -21.05
C ARG A 700 10.80 4.17 -20.53
N THR A 701 9.80 4.83 -20.02
CA THR A 701 9.96 6.09 -19.26
C THR A 701 9.24 5.94 -17.94
N ILE A 702 9.92 6.28 -16.85
CA ILE A 702 9.35 6.31 -15.50
C ILE A 702 9.67 7.65 -14.85
N GLY A 703 8.70 8.23 -14.18
CA GLY A 703 8.84 9.52 -13.50
C GLY A 703 8.27 9.47 -12.09
N VAL A 704 8.90 10.24 -11.22
CA VAL A 704 8.43 10.53 -9.85
C VAL A 704 8.45 12.03 -9.67
N THR A 705 7.33 12.57 -9.22
CA THR A 705 7.19 14.02 -9.00
C THR A 705 6.79 14.28 -7.55
N ASN A 706 7.41 15.28 -6.93
CA ASN A 706 7.12 15.75 -5.57
C ASN A 706 7.26 14.67 -4.49
N ALA A 707 8.23 13.77 -4.61
CA ALA A 707 8.50 12.80 -3.55
C ALA A 707 9.11 13.48 -2.32
N PRO A 708 8.50 13.36 -1.14
CA PRO A 708 9.02 13.97 0.08
C PRO A 708 10.34 13.36 0.51
N THR A 709 11.23 14.19 1.00
CA THR A 709 12.43 13.79 1.74
C THR A 709 12.66 14.72 2.93
N ARG A 710 13.50 14.30 3.88
CA ARG A 710 13.91 15.14 5.02
C ARG A 710 14.56 16.48 4.63
N TRP A 711 14.91 16.65 3.37
CA TRP A 711 15.57 17.85 2.84
C TRP A 711 14.69 18.66 1.89
N GLY A 712 13.46 18.23 1.68
CA GLY A 712 12.49 18.76 0.74
C GLY A 712 12.14 17.77 -0.36
N GLU A 713 11.32 18.19 -1.29
CA GLU A 713 10.85 17.34 -2.35
C GLU A 713 11.92 17.05 -3.40
N VAL A 714 11.90 15.85 -3.94
CA VAL A 714 12.70 15.44 -5.09
C VAL A 714 11.76 14.99 -6.21
N SER A 715 12.20 15.21 -7.45
CA SER A 715 11.52 14.66 -8.62
C SER A 715 12.55 14.10 -9.57
N TYR A 716 12.22 13.03 -10.28
CA TYR A 716 13.08 12.52 -11.34
C TYR A 716 12.29 11.87 -12.46
N GLU A 717 12.87 11.85 -13.65
CA GLU A 717 12.37 11.13 -14.81
C GLU A 717 13.52 10.36 -15.45
N LEU A 718 13.29 9.10 -15.74
CA LEU A 718 14.23 8.20 -16.40
C LEU A 718 13.67 7.80 -17.75
N THR A 719 14.45 7.92 -18.80
CA THR A 719 14.09 7.42 -20.13
C THR A 719 15.15 6.43 -20.59
N SER A 720 14.74 5.18 -20.79
CA SER A 720 15.62 4.10 -21.17
C SER A 720 15.69 3.92 -22.68
N ARG A 721 16.91 3.94 -23.20
CA ARG A 721 17.32 3.46 -24.52
C ARG A 721 18.45 2.45 -24.32
N ILE A 722 18.20 1.48 -23.44
CA ILE A 722 19.22 0.53 -23.00
C ILE A 722 19.72 -0.36 -24.15
N ASP A 723 18.91 -0.59 -25.18
CA ASP A 723 19.29 -1.24 -26.43
C ASP A 723 20.39 -0.47 -27.19
N ALA A 724 20.42 0.86 -27.07
CA ALA A 724 21.49 1.73 -27.52
C ALA A 724 22.60 1.97 -26.47
N GLY A 725 22.53 1.30 -25.31
CA GLY A 725 23.46 1.48 -24.22
C GLY A 725 23.32 2.81 -23.47
N ILE A 726 22.15 3.42 -23.47
CA ILE A 726 21.91 4.75 -22.90
C ILE A 726 20.68 4.74 -21.98
N ILE A 727 20.82 5.36 -20.79
CA ILE A 727 19.68 5.80 -19.97
C ILE A 727 19.89 7.28 -19.67
N SER A 728 18.89 8.10 -19.99
CA SER A 728 18.88 9.53 -19.68
C SER A 728 18.04 9.79 -18.44
N ALA A 729 18.46 10.75 -17.64
CA ALA A 729 17.71 11.16 -16.46
C ALA A 729 17.62 12.69 -16.34
N ARG A 730 16.46 13.13 -15.85
CA ARG A 730 16.25 14.49 -15.36
C ARG A 730 15.94 14.40 -13.88
N VAL A 731 16.69 15.10 -13.04
CA VAL A 731 16.54 15.03 -11.58
C VAL A 731 16.42 16.45 -11.04
N ALA A 732 15.31 16.74 -10.36
CA ALA A 732 15.12 17.96 -9.59
C ALA A 732 15.45 17.66 -8.11
N LEU A 733 16.47 18.33 -7.60
CA LEU A 733 17.01 18.15 -6.25
C LEU A 733 16.38 19.13 -5.27
N PRO A 734 16.30 18.78 -3.99
CA PRO A 734 15.76 19.66 -2.97
C PRO A 734 16.64 20.91 -2.81
N PRO A 735 16.07 22.02 -2.34
CA PRO A 735 16.77 23.29 -2.29
C PRO A 735 17.91 23.32 -1.27
N ARG A 736 17.95 22.37 -0.33
CA ARG A 736 18.95 22.31 0.75
C ARG A 736 19.36 20.85 1.04
N PRO A 737 20.04 20.19 0.10
CA PRO A 737 20.42 18.79 0.31
C PRO A 737 21.53 18.69 1.37
N GLY A 738 21.18 18.17 2.54
CA GLY A 738 22.16 17.89 3.61
C GLY A 738 22.64 16.44 3.59
N ALA A 739 22.05 15.60 2.73
CA ALA A 739 22.41 14.20 2.56
C ALA A 739 23.19 13.95 1.26
N THR A 740 23.87 12.83 1.18
CA THR A 740 24.33 12.27 -0.10
C THR A 740 23.12 11.74 -0.85
N ILE A 741 22.96 12.14 -2.10
CA ILE A 741 21.89 11.66 -2.98
C ILE A 741 22.52 10.80 -4.07
N LYS A 742 21.97 9.61 -4.27
CA LYS A 742 22.34 8.67 -5.33
C LYS A 742 21.16 8.47 -6.25
N LEU A 743 21.41 8.35 -7.54
CA LEU A 743 20.45 7.89 -8.52
C LEU A 743 20.83 6.46 -8.89
N ARG A 744 20.01 5.51 -8.53
CA ARG A 744 20.19 4.11 -8.86
C ARG A 744 19.46 3.78 -10.16
N LEU A 745 20.17 3.10 -11.03
CA LEU A 745 19.67 2.69 -12.33
C LEU A 745 19.77 1.17 -12.44
N ARG A 746 18.74 0.46 -12.00
CA ARG A 746 18.69 -1.00 -12.05
C ARG A 746 18.36 -1.47 -13.48
N ALA A 747 19.33 -1.36 -14.38
CA ALA A 747 19.16 -1.81 -15.77
C ALA A 747 18.91 -3.34 -15.83
N PRO A 748 18.30 -3.84 -16.93
CA PRO A 748 18.13 -5.28 -17.16
C PRO A 748 19.44 -6.07 -17.00
N VAL A 749 19.33 -7.31 -16.56
CA VAL A 749 20.52 -8.18 -16.34
C VAL A 749 21.36 -8.30 -17.61
N GLY A 750 22.66 -8.23 -17.43
CA GLY A 750 23.62 -8.26 -18.54
C GLY A 750 24.12 -6.88 -18.97
N PHE A 751 23.57 -5.79 -18.43
CA PHE A 751 24.11 -4.45 -18.65
C PHE A 751 24.88 -3.96 -17.43
N ARG A 752 25.94 -3.23 -17.65
CA ARG A 752 26.77 -2.60 -16.60
C ARG A 752 26.95 -1.12 -16.86
N LEU A 753 26.72 -0.31 -15.84
CA LEU A 753 27.00 1.14 -15.89
C LEU A 753 28.51 1.38 -16.11
N ALA A 754 28.83 2.06 -17.19
CA ALA A 754 30.22 2.33 -17.61
C ALA A 754 30.63 3.78 -17.38
N ALA A 755 29.71 4.73 -17.58
CA ALA A 755 29.96 6.14 -17.37
C ALA A 755 28.66 6.90 -17.11
N ALA A 756 28.77 8.05 -16.41
CA ALA A 756 27.69 9.01 -16.22
C ALA A 756 28.21 10.43 -16.41
N HIS A 757 27.46 11.23 -17.14
CA HIS A 757 27.84 12.61 -17.42
C HIS A 757 26.63 13.54 -17.22
N GLY A 758 26.84 14.68 -16.59
CA GLY A 758 25.88 15.78 -16.62
C GLY A 758 25.83 16.40 -18.02
N ILE A 759 24.61 16.63 -18.49
CA ILE A 759 24.35 17.30 -19.79
C ILE A 759 24.35 18.81 -19.50
N ALA A 760 25.45 19.48 -19.85
CA ALA A 760 25.62 20.92 -19.82
C ALA A 760 26.50 21.31 -21.02
N ASP A 761 26.70 22.59 -21.24
CA ASP A 761 27.62 23.10 -22.29
C ASP A 761 29.01 22.46 -22.19
N ASN A 762 29.46 22.13 -20.97
CA ASN A 762 30.63 21.30 -20.70
C ASN A 762 30.21 20.06 -19.89
N PRO A 763 30.17 18.87 -20.48
CA PRO A 763 29.82 17.62 -19.76
C PRO A 763 30.76 17.37 -18.59
N VAL A 764 30.21 17.22 -17.39
CA VAL A 764 30.97 16.88 -16.19
C VAL A 764 30.77 15.41 -15.90
N ALA A 765 31.87 14.67 -15.76
CA ALA A 765 31.81 13.26 -15.35
C ALA A 765 31.29 13.16 -13.91
N LEU A 766 30.33 12.26 -13.69
CA LEU A 766 29.76 11.99 -12.37
C LEU A 766 30.36 10.68 -11.84
N ALA A 767 30.53 10.63 -10.52
CA ALA A 767 31.00 9.41 -9.87
C ALA A 767 29.95 8.29 -9.97
N ILE A 768 30.40 7.07 -10.20
CA ILE A 768 29.58 5.88 -10.24
C ILE A 768 30.00 4.88 -9.17
N GLU A 769 29.02 4.27 -8.51
CA GLU A 769 29.20 3.21 -7.54
C GLU A 769 28.24 2.07 -7.90
N ALA A 770 28.75 0.98 -8.42
CA ALA A 770 27.95 -0.13 -8.98
C ALA A 770 26.95 0.36 -10.04
N ASP A 771 25.67 0.30 -9.77
CA ASP A 771 24.56 0.76 -10.62
C ASP A 771 24.02 2.16 -10.21
N CYS A 772 24.74 2.85 -9.33
CA CYS A 772 24.37 4.18 -8.84
C CYS A 772 25.25 5.29 -9.45
N VAL A 773 24.62 6.41 -9.79
CA VAL A 773 25.28 7.69 -10.06
C VAL A 773 25.26 8.49 -8.75
N VAL A 774 26.42 8.89 -8.24
CA VAL A 774 26.53 9.70 -7.04
C VAL A 774 26.45 11.18 -7.42
N LEU A 775 25.43 11.87 -6.94
CA LEU A 775 25.25 13.28 -7.22
C LEU A 775 26.15 14.12 -6.32
N PRO A 776 26.82 15.18 -6.86
CA PRO A 776 27.72 16.01 -6.09
C PRO A 776 27.05 16.60 -4.85
N LYS A 777 27.70 16.53 -3.71
CA LYS A 777 27.18 17.06 -2.44
C LYS A 777 26.92 18.57 -2.54
N GLY A 778 25.75 18.98 -2.05
CA GLY A 778 25.34 20.39 -2.10
C GLY A 778 24.77 20.85 -3.46
N MET A 779 24.68 19.97 -4.45
CA MET A 779 24.04 20.27 -5.73
C MET A 779 22.53 20.52 -5.49
N THR A 780 21.99 21.53 -6.15
CA THR A 780 20.58 21.94 -6.09
C THR A 780 20.01 22.18 -7.49
N GLY A 781 18.69 22.30 -7.58
CA GLY A 781 18.02 22.58 -8.85
C GLY A 781 17.88 21.35 -9.74
N THR A 782 17.62 21.58 -11.02
CA THR A 782 17.41 20.50 -11.98
C THR A 782 18.68 20.16 -12.72
N ILE A 783 19.04 18.89 -12.74
CA ILE A 783 20.16 18.34 -13.52
C ILE A 783 19.63 17.38 -14.58
N HIS A 784 20.29 17.42 -15.73
CA HIS A 784 20.11 16.43 -16.78
C HIS A 784 21.38 15.60 -16.86
N LEU A 785 21.23 14.31 -16.94
CA LEU A 785 22.39 13.40 -17.07
C LEU A 785 22.10 12.29 -18.08
N GLU A 786 23.19 11.80 -18.67
CA GLU A 786 23.19 10.65 -19.56
C GLU A 786 24.18 9.62 -19.02
N THR A 787 23.75 8.36 -19.01
CA THR A 787 24.60 7.24 -18.60
C THR A 787 24.89 6.34 -19.79
N LYS A 788 26.11 5.76 -19.80
CA LYS A 788 26.52 4.78 -20.80
C LYS A 788 26.61 3.40 -20.17
N TRP A 789 26.08 2.44 -20.87
CA TRP A 789 25.97 1.07 -20.44
C TRP A 789 26.70 0.14 -21.39
N ALA A 790 27.46 -0.80 -20.83
CA ALA A 790 28.13 -1.86 -21.57
C ALA A 790 27.29 -3.13 -21.53
N ASP A 791 27.00 -3.70 -22.69
CA ASP A 791 26.34 -5.02 -22.79
C ASP A 791 27.38 -6.13 -22.60
N GLN A 792 27.34 -6.77 -21.45
CA GLN A 792 28.25 -7.88 -21.09
C GLN A 792 27.90 -9.21 -21.77
N ARG A 793 26.70 -9.32 -22.34
CA ARG A 793 26.30 -10.54 -23.09
C ARG A 793 27.08 -10.68 -24.38
N GLN A 794 27.46 -9.57 -25.00
CA GLN A 794 28.26 -9.54 -26.24
C GLN A 794 29.74 -9.88 -26.02
N THR A 795 30.23 -9.83 -24.77
CA THR A 795 31.64 -10.12 -24.46
C THR A 795 31.91 -11.58 -24.08
N ARG A 796 30.86 -12.40 -23.97
CA ARG A 796 30.95 -13.83 -23.66
C ARG A 796 30.76 -14.76 -24.86
N SER A 797 30.57 -14.21 -26.06
CA SER A 797 30.56 -14.89 -27.33
C SER A 797 31.96 -14.78 -27.94
#